data_a9807416b1efdf9ce0981050e639ffaf
#
_entry.id   a9807416b1efdf9ce0981050e639ffaf
#
_cell.length_a   1.000
_cell.length_b   1.000
_cell.length_c   1.000
_cell.angle_alpha   90.00
_cell.angle_beta   90.00
_cell.angle_gamma   90.00
#
_symmetry.space_group_name_H-M   'P 1'
#
loop_
_entity.id
_entity.type
_entity.pdbx_description
1 polymer ?
#
loop_
_entity_poly.entity_id
_entity_poly.type
_entity_poly.pdbx_seq_one_letter_code
_entity_poly.pdbx_strand_id
1 'polypeptide(L)'
;QHISFPSGINIGAAFDPTAAETIGRAVGQELRDAGVDVCFGPNVDIARDPLGGRNYEMYGEDPELVAQTSAAFVRGMQSAGIAACAKHFLANNQETNRNTTDSHLSKRVMMELYARGFEAAIEDGHVLCIMSAYNAVNGEFTSYSKKLLTDLLRGELHFDGAIVSDWGAAGQNKEGTLAAGMDLIQPGPNDMTACKQAVQEGRLSEKVLNDCVAHILQLIVEIKENQRRIPAQYDADALLQTACRTIEDGAVLLKNENTALPLAETQRVVFWGARSRDMLECGSGSTAVETALHSNVLDEYRKLRGAAAFEEWTDADTLVYTAAAPAGENVDRESMAVEEQDCSRMTDVLKQAKQKGMKTVVLLNISGPVEMADWLPYADAVLCIFIPGCMGGVAAARLLAGLAEPGGRLPVTFPIRYEDTPAYPNFPGEGNDAYYGEGVFVGYRSYAKRKLAVQYPFGYGLGYTDFAVELCENDFRWDMRTQETLNVPVRVKNIGSRPGSEVVQLYAREEKPHMLRPDRTLVGYAKVRLAPGEETVVNVSVSKKALRCYDALLDKWVQPIGAHTLYLALSAENILAQAPLMIEGKNPYPLSGESTIGEILENPRAKEIVNQFTNGMFDMMPKETLDFMVYRKLNDILSVGMIQVIPDTVKLSAILQGLYDRLAEL
;
A
#
# COMPACT_ATOMS: atom_id res chain seq x y z
N GLN A 1 15.60 28.20 2.58
CA GLN A 1 16.15 26.85 2.38
C GLN A 1 15.02 25.86 2.55
N HIS A 2 14.85 24.95 1.59
CA HIS A 2 13.80 23.93 1.67
C HIS A 2 14.38 22.64 2.21
N ILE A 3 13.57 21.89 2.99
CA ILE A 3 13.93 20.58 3.53
C ILE A 3 13.48 19.50 2.56
N SER A 4 14.40 18.64 2.10
CA SER A 4 14.05 17.40 1.42
C SER A 4 13.74 16.35 2.47
N PHE A 5 12.48 15.98 2.60
CA PHE A 5 11.98 14.98 3.54
C PHE A 5 12.15 13.55 2.98
N PRO A 6 12.11 12.50 3.84
CA PRO A 6 12.14 11.12 3.37
C PRO A 6 10.95 10.80 2.46
N SER A 7 11.19 9.92 1.50
CA SER A 7 10.21 9.50 0.50
C SER A 7 9.08 8.64 1.07
N GLY A 8 7.99 8.48 0.31
CA GLY A 8 6.82 7.69 0.72
C GLY A 8 7.18 6.27 1.12
N ILE A 9 8.03 5.58 0.36
CA ILE A 9 8.43 4.20 0.66
C ILE A 9 9.19 4.09 2.00
N ASN A 10 9.99 5.10 2.35
CA ASN A 10 10.66 5.16 3.66
C ASN A 10 9.63 5.37 4.80
N ILE A 11 8.64 6.25 4.60
CA ILE A 11 7.56 6.48 5.56
C ILE A 11 6.70 5.21 5.73
N GLY A 12 6.36 4.53 4.64
CA GLY A 12 5.63 3.25 4.67
C GLY A 12 6.42 2.15 5.39
N ALA A 13 7.75 2.12 5.20
CA ALA A 13 8.63 1.17 5.87
C ALA A 13 8.66 1.34 7.41
N ALA A 14 8.28 2.50 7.92
CA ALA A 14 8.17 2.69 9.37
C ALA A 14 7.05 1.84 10.01
N PHE A 15 6.02 1.43 9.26
CA PHE A 15 4.84 0.72 9.78
C PHE A 15 4.27 1.40 11.04
N ASP A 16 4.20 2.72 11.00
CA ASP A 16 3.81 3.53 12.15
C ASP A 16 2.95 4.73 11.70
N PRO A 17 1.62 4.64 11.83
CA PRO A 17 0.73 5.76 11.47
C PRO A 17 1.03 7.04 12.27
N THR A 18 1.54 6.92 13.51
CA THR A 18 1.92 8.08 14.33
C THR A 18 3.14 8.79 13.74
N ALA A 19 4.13 8.04 13.27
CA ALA A 19 5.28 8.59 12.57
C ALA A 19 4.85 9.26 11.25
N ALA A 20 3.94 8.61 10.49
CA ALA A 20 3.39 9.19 9.26
C ALA A 20 2.63 10.50 9.50
N GLU A 21 1.84 10.60 10.57
CA GLU A 21 1.16 11.84 10.96
C GLU A 21 2.17 12.94 11.37
N THR A 22 3.21 12.55 12.09
CA THR A 22 4.25 13.49 12.55
C THR A 22 5.03 14.06 11.37
N ILE A 23 5.46 13.23 10.42
CA ILE A 23 6.18 13.71 9.23
C ILE A 23 5.26 14.49 8.29
N GLY A 24 3.99 14.07 8.15
CA GLY A 24 2.99 14.83 7.40
C GLY A 24 2.82 16.25 7.94
N ARG A 25 2.78 16.41 9.26
CA ARG A 25 2.74 17.74 9.92
C ARG A 25 4.00 18.55 9.64
N ALA A 26 5.18 17.92 9.69
CA ALA A 26 6.45 18.58 9.41
C ALA A 26 6.50 19.11 7.97
N VAL A 27 6.11 18.29 6.99
CA VAL A 27 5.98 18.71 5.59
C VAL A 27 4.98 19.87 5.46
N GLY A 28 3.83 19.77 6.12
CA GLY A 28 2.83 20.83 6.12
C GLY A 28 3.34 22.15 6.70
N GLN A 29 4.15 22.12 7.75
CA GLN A 29 4.76 23.30 8.36
C GLN A 29 5.77 23.97 7.42
N GLU A 30 6.63 23.18 6.77
CA GLU A 30 7.57 23.65 5.75
C GLU A 30 6.84 24.35 4.60
N LEU A 31 5.84 23.70 4.04
CA LEU A 31 5.06 24.22 2.91
C LEU A 31 4.29 25.48 3.28
N ARG A 32 3.75 25.54 4.48
CA ARG A 32 3.04 26.72 4.97
C ARG A 32 3.98 27.91 5.14
N ASP A 33 5.19 27.72 5.65
CA ASP A 33 6.22 28.75 5.75
C ASP A 33 6.63 29.27 4.36
N ALA A 34 6.67 28.36 3.37
CA ALA A 34 6.89 28.69 1.97
C ALA A 34 5.69 29.38 1.28
N GLY A 35 4.56 29.56 1.96
CA GLY A 35 3.37 30.22 1.43
C GLY A 35 2.51 29.33 0.52
N VAL A 36 2.65 28.00 0.61
CA VAL A 36 1.86 27.03 -0.14
C VAL A 36 0.54 26.79 0.58
N ASP A 37 -0.58 26.80 -0.16
CA ASP A 37 -1.93 26.51 0.34
C ASP A 37 -2.35 25.05 0.13
N VAL A 38 -1.91 24.41 -0.98
CA VAL A 38 -2.25 23.03 -1.34
C VAL A 38 -0.98 22.26 -1.73
N CYS A 39 -0.75 21.13 -1.10
CA CYS A 39 0.31 20.19 -1.47
C CYS A 39 -0.25 19.10 -2.41
N PHE A 40 0.37 18.88 -3.58
CA PHE A 40 0.03 17.77 -4.48
C PHE A 40 0.65 16.46 -3.99
N GLY A 41 0.13 15.99 -2.87
CA GLY A 41 0.51 14.77 -2.17
C GLY A 41 -0.42 14.52 -0.97
N PRO A 42 -0.37 13.31 -0.40
CA PRO A 42 0.54 12.20 -0.71
C PRO A 42 0.19 11.42 -1.99
N ASN A 43 1.17 10.66 -2.50
CA ASN A 43 0.92 9.61 -3.47
C ASN A 43 0.38 8.37 -2.75
N VAL A 44 -0.86 7.98 -3.05
CA VAL A 44 -1.54 6.83 -2.42
C VAL A 44 -1.75 5.65 -3.38
N ASP A 45 -1.05 5.68 -4.52
CA ASP A 45 -1.01 4.54 -5.44
C ASP A 45 -0.33 3.32 -4.78
N ILE A 46 -0.61 2.12 -5.30
CA ILE A 46 0.00 0.86 -4.87
C ILE A 46 1.29 0.61 -5.67
N ALA A 47 2.38 0.21 -5.02
CA ALA A 47 3.60 -0.25 -5.68
C ALA A 47 3.34 -1.60 -6.36
N ARG A 48 2.89 -1.57 -7.62
CA ARG A 48 2.44 -2.73 -8.38
C ARG A 48 3.58 -3.57 -8.93
N ASP A 49 4.56 -2.91 -9.58
CA ASP A 49 5.71 -3.55 -10.21
C ASP A 49 7.02 -2.91 -9.71
N PRO A 50 8.07 -3.70 -9.42
CA PRO A 50 9.35 -3.16 -8.93
C PRO A 50 10.02 -2.13 -9.82
N LEU A 51 9.75 -2.15 -11.13
CA LEU A 51 10.34 -1.22 -12.10
C LEU A 51 9.61 0.12 -12.17
N GLY A 52 8.43 0.26 -11.54
CA GLY A 52 7.66 1.51 -11.55
C GLY A 52 8.49 2.70 -11.09
N GLY A 53 8.60 3.73 -11.97
CA GLY A 53 9.51 4.86 -11.78
C GLY A 53 9.21 5.73 -10.55
N ARG A 54 7.94 5.77 -10.10
CA ARG A 54 7.49 6.55 -8.94
C ARG A 54 7.18 5.72 -7.69
N ASN A 55 7.63 4.45 -7.64
CA ASN A 55 7.40 3.59 -6.47
C ASN A 55 7.95 4.18 -5.17
N TYR A 56 9.02 4.95 -5.22
CA TYR A 56 9.57 5.61 -4.02
C TYR A 56 8.62 6.64 -3.38
N GLU A 57 7.65 7.18 -4.14
CA GLU A 57 6.63 8.09 -3.61
C GLU A 57 5.51 7.34 -2.86
N MET A 58 5.31 6.04 -3.17
CA MET A 58 4.22 5.21 -2.67
C MET A 58 4.59 4.62 -1.31
N TYR A 59 3.58 4.33 -0.48
CA TYR A 59 3.81 3.77 0.85
C TYR A 59 4.06 2.26 0.86
N GLY A 60 3.78 1.55 -0.24
CA GLY A 60 4.05 0.12 -0.37
C GLY A 60 3.12 -0.64 -1.30
N GLU A 61 3.20 -1.97 -1.25
CA GLU A 61 2.42 -2.89 -2.09
C GLU A 61 1.09 -3.35 -1.45
N ASP A 62 0.93 -3.12 -0.14
CA ASP A 62 -0.27 -3.58 0.59
C ASP A 62 -1.26 -2.45 0.79
N PRO A 63 -2.54 -2.62 0.39
CA PRO A 63 -3.56 -1.58 0.48
C PRO A 63 -3.93 -1.18 1.93
N GLU A 64 -3.76 -2.06 2.93
CA GLU A 64 -4.03 -1.69 4.32
C GLU A 64 -2.89 -0.83 4.90
N LEU A 65 -1.63 -1.15 4.56
CA LEU A 65 -0.48 -0.29 4.91
C LEU A 65 -0.63 1.09 4.26
N VAL A 66 -0.94 1.14 2.96
CA VAL A 66 -1.15 2.40 2.23
C VAL A 66 -2.30 3.19 2.85
N ALA A 67 -3.42 2.54 3.17
CA ALA A 67 -4.60 3.18 3.76
C ALA A 67 -4.29 3.85 5.10
N GLN A 68 -3.69 3.12 6.04
CA GLN A 68 -3.39 3.66 7.37
C GLN A 68 -2.33 4.77 7.31
N THR A 69 -1.29 4.59 6.50
CA THR A 69 -0.20 5.56 6.35
C THR A 69 -0.68 6.85 5.68
N SER A 70 -1.46 6.72 4.57
CA SER A 70 -1.96 7.88 3.84
C SER A 70 -2.93 8.73 4.66
N ALA A 71 -3.87 8.08 5.35
CA ALA A 71 -4.82 8.80 6.22
C ALA A 71 -4.12 9.57 7.34
N ALA A 72 -3.13 8.95 7.98
CA ALA A 72 -2.32 9.58 9.02
C ALA A 72 -1.49 10.76 8.48
N PHE A 73 -0.82 10.57 7.33
CA PHE A 73 -0.03 11.63 6.69
C PHE A 73 -0.91 12.83 6.30
N VAL A 74 -2.10 12.59 5.73
CA VAL A 74 -3.08 13.63 5.37
C VAL A 74 -3.49 14.42 6.62
N ARG A 75 -3.89 13.74 7.72
CA ARG A 75 -4.23 14.43 8.98
C ARG A 75 -3.09 15.29 9.49
N GLY A 76 -1.87 14.72 9.47
CA GLY A 76 -0.66 15.45 9.87
C GLY A 76 -0.47 16.72 9.07
N MET A 77 -0.47 16.63 7.74
CA MET A 77 -0.28 17.74 6.82
C MET A 77 -1.35 18.83 7.01
N GLN A 78 -2.62 18.43 7.04
CA GLN A 78 -3.73 19.38 7.20
C GLN A 78 -3.77 20.01 8.59
N SER A 79 -3.21 19.36 9.62
CA SER A 79 -3.04 19.94 10.95
C SER A 79 -2.07 21.12 10.98
N ALA A 80 -1.26 21.33 9.95
CA ALA A 80 -0.42 22.49 9.77
C ALA A 80 -1.14 23.67 9.07
N GLY A 81 -2.38 23.47 8.59
CA GLY A 81 -3.22 24.50 7.98
C GLY A 81 -3.06 24.63 6.47
N ILE A 82 -2.58 23.60 5.77
CA ILE A 82 -2.60 23.50 4.32
C ILE A 82 -3.48 22.34 3.89
N ALA A 83 -3.93 22.28 2.64
CA ALA A 83 -4.66 21.14 2.11
C ALA A 83 -3.71 20.09 1.54
N ALA A 84 -3.96 18.83 1.87
CA ALA A 84 -3.40 17.68 1.17
C ALA A 84 -4.22 17.41 -0.11
N CYS A 85 -3.54 16.97 -1.17
CA CYS A 85 -4.16 16.53 -2.41
C CYS A 85 -3.69 15.12 -2.74
N ALA A 86 -4.45 14.11 -2.34
CA ALA A 86 -4.11 12.71 -2.56
C ALA A 86 -4.10 12.40 -4.07
N LYS A 87 -3.10 11.62 -4.53
CA LYS A 87 -2.88 11.34 -5.96
C LYS A 87 -2.35 9.92 -6.19
N HIS A 88 -2.48 9.38 -7.38
CA HIS A 88 -3.19 9.84 -8.56
C HIS A 88 -4.43 8.97 -8.75
N PHE A 89 -5.61 9.56 -8.78
CA PHE A 89 -6.85 8.82 -8.94
C PHE A 89 -7.12 8.55 -10.42
N LEU A 90 -6.91 7.33 -10.97
CA LEU A 90 -6.72 6.05 -10.30
C LEU A 90 -5.75 5.20 -11.14
N ALA A 91 -5.01 4.29 -10.48
CA ALA A 91 -4.18 3.26 -11.12
C ALA A 91 -3.05 3.80 -12.02
N ASN A 92 -2.33 4.83 -11.56
CA ASN A 92 -1.12 5.35 -12.20
C ASN A 92 0.12 4.61 -11.66
N ASN A 93 0.40 3.40 -12.20
CA ASN A 93 1.41 2.50 -11.66
C ASN A 93 2.64 2.32 -12.56
N GLN A 94 2.77 3.13 -13.60
CA GLN A 94 3.91 3.14 -14.54
C GLN A 94 4.11 4.53 -15.13
N GLU A 95 5.35 4.82 -15.54
CA GLU A 95 5.70 6.07 -16.21
C GLU A 95 5.78 5.91 -17.74
N THR A 96 6.10 4.71 -18.20
CA THR A 96 6.13 4.39 -19.63
C THR A 96 4.76 4.60 -20.25
N ASN A 97 4.69 5.50 -21.25
CA ASN A 97 3.46 5.87 -21.97
C ASN A 97 2.32 6.37 -21.06
N ARG A 98 2.59 6.87 -19.85
CA ARG A 98 1.58 7.21 -18.84
C ARG A 98 0.45 8.11 -19.35
N ASN A 99 0.73 8.98 -20.35
CA ASN A 99 -0.26 9.89 -20.95
C ASN A 99 -1.21 9.21 -21.93
N THR A 100 -0.95 7.97 -22.33
CA THR A 100 -1.74 7.23 -23.33
C THR A 100 -2.09 5.82 -22.86
N THR A 101 -1.50 5.35 -21.78
CA THR A 101 -1.76 4.01 -21.22
C THR A 101 -3.21 3.86 -20.81
N ASP A 102 -3.82 2.73 -21.16
CA ASP A 102 -5.10 2.25 -20.66
C ASP A 102 -4.86 1.10 -19.68
N SER A 103 -5.15 1.34 -18.42
CA SER A 103 -5.03 0.36 -17.34
C SER A 103 -6.28 -0.51 -17.29
N HIS A 104 -6.18 -1.79 -17.70
CA HIS A 104 -7.28 -2.74 -17.71
C HIS A 104 -7.37 -3.53 -16.41
N LEU A 105 -8.38 -3.24 -15.59
CA LEU A 105 -8.60 -3.91 -14.30
C LEU A 105 -10.09 -4.08 -13.99
N SER A 106 -10.42 -5.17 -13.27
CA SER A 106 -11.79 -5.42 -12.84
C SER A 106 -12.22 -4.43 -11.74
N LYS A 107 -13.53 -4.18 -11.59
CA LYS A 107 -14.05 -3.33 -10.51
C LYS A 107 -13.62 -3.86 -9.13
N ARG A 108 -13.57 -5.17 -8.93
CA ARG A 108 -13.04 -5.77 -7.69
C ARG A 108 -11.62 -5.33 -7.39
N VAL A 109 -10.72 -5.46 -8.36
CA VAL A 109 -9.31 -5.07 -8.23
C VAL A 109 -9.18 -3.58 -7.96
N MET A 110 -9.96 -2.77 -8.68
CA MET A 110 -10.03 -1.33 -8.48
C MET A 110 -10.40 -0.99 -7.04
N MET A 111 -11.46 -1.58 -6.49
CA MET A 111 -11.97 -1.29 -5.16
C MET A 111 -11.06 -1.83 -4.04
N GLU A 112 -10.63 -3.11 -4.14
CA GLU A 112 -9.86 -3.76 -3.07
C GLU A 112 -8.42 -3.24 -2.95
N LEU A 113 -7.80 -2.80 -4.07
CA LEU A 113 -6.40 -2.38 -4.08
C LEU A 113 -6.25 -0.88 -4.34
N TYR A 114 -6.63 -0.41 -5.52
CA TYR A 114 -6.25 0.92 -6.02
C TYR A 114 -7.09 2.06 -5.44
N ALA A 115 -8.36 1.83 -5.11
CA ALA A 115 -9.21 2.82 -4.46
C ALA A 115 -9.06 2.84 -2.92
N ARG A 116 -8.49 1.80 -2.30
CA ARG A 116 -8.44 1.65 -0.83
C ARG A 116 -7.66 2.77 -0.13
N GLY A 117 -6.54 3.22 -0.72
CA GLY A 117 -5.76 4.36 -0.20
C GLY A 117 -6.55 5.66 -0.24
N PHE A 118 -7.28 5.91 -1.32
CA PHE A 118 -8.15 7.09 -1.47
C PHE A 118 -9.33 7.04 -0.50
N GLU A 119 -9.99 5.90 -0.34
CA GLU A 119 -11.06 5.73 0.64
C GLU A 119 -10.58 6.12 2.04
N ALA A 120 -9.41 5.63 2.46
CA ALA A 120 -8.86 5.98 3.76
C ALA A 120 -8.46 7.46 3.86
N ALA A 121 -7.90 8.03 2.80
CA ALA A 121 -7.59 9.46 2.76
C ALA A 121 -8.85 10.33 2.90
N ILE A 122 -9.99 9.88 2.33
CA ILE A 122 -11.30 10.55 2.44
C ILE A 122 -11.88 10.37 3.84
N GLU A 123 -12.14 9.13 4.26
CA GLU A 123 -12.91 8.82 5.45
C GLU A 123 -12.14 9.05 6.76
N ASP A 124 -10.88 8.62 6.78
CA ASP A 124 -10.04 8.65 7.99
C ASP A 124 -9.05 9.83 7.98
N GLY A 125 -8.65 10.30 6.80
CA GLY A 125 -7.75 11.44 6.60
C GLY A 125 -8.45 12.78 6.44
N HIS A 126 -9.70 12.79 6.00
CA HIS A 126 -10.49 13.99 5.67
C HIS A 126 -9.79 14.87 4.64
N VAL A 127 -9.25 14.24 3.57
CA VAL A 127 -8.51 14.93 2.52
C VAL A 127 -9.36 15.97 1.81
N LEU A 128 -8.81 17.16 1.59
CA LEU A 128 -9.54 18.29 1.00
C LEU A 128 -9.46 18.33 -0.53
N CYS A 129 -8.47 17.65 -1.12
CA CYS A 129 -8.25 17.66 -2.56
C CYS A 129 -7.84 16.25 -3.04
N ILE A 130 -8.27 15.87 -4.24
CA ILE A 130 -7.82 14.66 -4.94
C ILE A 130 -7.44 15.00 -6.37
N MET A 131 -6.31 14.45 -6.84
CA MET A 131 -5.81 14.63 -8.20
C MET A 131 -6.12 13.41 -9.06
N SER A 132 -6.73 13.63 -10.24
CA SER A 132 -6.90 12.57 -11.24
C SER A 132 -5.55 12.14 -11.83
N ALA A 133 -5.49 10.93 -12.38
CA ALA A 133 -4.28 10.41 -13.02
C ALA A 133 -4.16 10.84 -14.51
N TYR A 134 -3.00 10.53 -15.11
CA TYR A 134 -2.79 10.73 -16.55
C TYR A 134 -3.46 9.66 -17.41
N ASN A 135 -3.42 8.41 -16.96
CA ASN A 135 -3.81 7.23 -17.72
C ASN A 135 -5.33 7.12 -17.94
N ALA A 136 -5.71 6.30 -18.90
CA ALA A 136 -7.05 5.77 -19.00
C ALA A 136 -7.23 4.56 -18.08
N VAL A 137 -8.47 4.26 -17.74
CA VAL A 137 -8.89 3.04 -17.02
C VAL A 137 -10.06 2.43 -17.79
N ASN A 138 -9.87 1.22 -18.29
CA ASN A 138 -10.90 0.47 -19.03
C ASN A 138 -11.52 1.31 -20.20
N GLY A 139 -10.68 2.01 -20.97
CA GLY A 139 -11.05 2.76 -22.15
C GLY A 139 -11.42 4.23 -21.93
N GLU A 140 -11.44 4.72 -20.70
CA GLU A 140 -11.76 6.12 -20.40
C GLU A 140 -10.62 6.79 -19.62
N PHE A 141 -10.08 7.91 -20.13
CA PHE A 141 -9.09 8.69 -19.39
C PHE A 141 -9.67 9.20 -18.07
N THR A 142 -8.90 9.05 -16.98
CA THR A 142 -9.35 9.39 -15.62
C THR A 142 -9.83 10.84 -15.51
N SER A 143 -9.15 11.77 -16.19
CA SER A 143 -9.44 13.21 -16.12
C SER A 143 -10.82 13.60 -16.68
N TYR A 144 -11.46 12.77 -17.50
CA TYR A 144 -12.78 13.05 -18.04
C TYR A 144 -13.73 11.84 -18.02
N SER A 145 -13.45 10.86 -17.17
CA SER A 145 -14.34 9.74 -16.92
C SER A 145 -15.37 10.08 -15.83
N LYS A 146 -16.63 10.23 -16.25
CA LYS A 146 -17.74 10.41 -15.30
C LYS A 146 -17.86 9.22 -14.36
N LYS A 147 -17.62 8.00 -14.85
CA LYS A 147 -17.68 6.78 -14.02
C LYS A 147 -16.67 6.83 -12.87
N LEU A 148 -15.47 7.38 -13.10
CA LEU A 148 -14.44 7.47 -12.07
C LEU A 148 -14.64 8.69 -11.16
N LEU A 149 -14.83 9.90 -11.72
CA LEU A 149 -14.85 11.12 -10.92
C LEU A 149 -16.20 11.36 -10.25
N THR A 150 -17.32 11.13 -10.96
CA THR A 150 -18.66 11.35 -10.39
C THR A 150 -19.20 10.10 -9.71
N ASP A 151 -19.26 8.97 -10.45
CA ASP A 151 -20.00 7.82 -9.94
C ASP A 151 -19.20 7.07 -8.86
N LEU A 152 -17.89 6.85 -9.05
CA LEU A 152 -17.04 6.19 -8.06
C LEU A 152 -16.57 7.17 -6.97
N LEU A 153 -15.84 8.23 -7.32
CA LEU A 153 -15.17 9.08 -6.33
C LEU A 153 -16.17 9.86 -5.48
N ARG A 154 -17.12 10.56 -6.12
CA ARG A 154 -18.15 11.29 -5.35
C ARG A 154 -19.29 10.41 -4.87
N GLY A 155 -19.73 9.42 -5.70
CA GLY A 155 -20.88 8.56 -5.40
C GLY A 155 -20.58 7.46 -4.41
N GLU A 156 -19.64 6.55 -4.74
CA GLU A 156 -19.34 5.37 -3.92
C GLU A 156 -18.35 5.66 -2.77
N LEU A 157 -17.34 6.52 -3.01
CA LEU A 157 -16.36 6.91 -1.99
C LEU A 157 -16.74 8.17 -1.20
N HIS A 158 -17.86 8.81 -1.55
CA HIS A 158 -18.43 9.98 -0.85
C HIS A 158 -17.49 11.17 -0.71
N PHE A 159 -16.60 11.40 -1.71
CA PHE A 159 -15.71 12.56 -1.69
C PHE A 159 -16.45 13.85 -2.03
N ASP A 160 -16.40 14.84 -1.15
CA ASP A 160 -17.05 16.14 -1.30
C ASP A 160 -16.08 17.33 -1.47
N GLY A 161 -14.74 17.05 -1.45
CA GLY A 161 -13.71 18.06 -1.66
C GLY A 161 -13.44 18.39 -3.14
N ALA A 162 -12.36 19.11 -3.39
CA ALA A 162 -11.98 19.53 -4.74
C ALA A 162 -11.26 18.44 -5.54
N ILE A 163 -11.65 18.24 -6.80
CA ILE A 163 -10.97 17.34 -7.75
C ILE A 163 -10.14 18.19 -8.72
N VAL A 164 -8.84 17.92 -8.81
CA VAL A 164 -7.93 18.60 -9.73
C VAL A 164 -7.35 17.62 -10.75
N SER A 165 -7.06 18.08 -11.96
CA SER A 165 -6.36 17.27 -12.93
C SER A 165 -4.87 17.19 -12.61
N ASP A 166 -4.21 16.09 -13.00
CA ASP A 166 -2.77 16.11 -13.14
C ASP A 166 -2.35 17.09 -14.24
N TRP A 167 -1.06 17.44 -14.30
CA TRP A 167 -0.52 18.54 -15.09
C TRP A 167 -0.64 18.28 -16.59
N GLY A 168 -1.62 18.91 -17.23
CA GLY A 168 -1.94 18.71 -18.64
C GLY A 168 -2.81 17.50 -18.96
N ALA A 169 -3.22 16.70 -17.99
CA ALA A 169 -4.00 15.46 -18.18
C ALA A 169 -5.37 15.69 -18.82
N ALA A 170 -5.99 16.86 -18.65
CA ALA A 170 -7.26 17.20 -19.31
C ALA A 170 -7.13 17.38 -20.84
N GLY A 171 -5.92 17.60 -21.34
CA GLY A 171 -5.65 17.75 -22.78
C GLY A 171 -6.54 18.81 -23.45
N GLN A 172 -7.12 18.46 -24.59
CA GLN A 172 -8.04 19.33 -25.34
C GLN A 172 -9.53 19.12 -24.96
N ASN A 173 -9.85 18.08 -24.18
CA ASN A 173 -11.24 17.73 -23.83
C ASN A 173 -11.73 18.43 -22.56
N LYS A 174 -11.60 19.75 -22.47
CA LYS A 174 -11.99 20.53 -21.27
C LYS A 174 -13.50 20.46 -20.98
N GLU A 175 -14.33 20.41 -22.02
CA GLU A 175 -15.79 20.23 -21.89
C GLU A 175 -16.10 18.88 -21.20
N GLY A 176 -15.54 17.78 -21.71
CA GLY A 176 -15.70 16.45 -21.12
C GLY A 176 -15.12 16.36 -19.69
N THR A 177 -14.01 17.03 -19.45
CA THR A 177 -13.37 17.11 -18.11
C THR A 177 -14.30 17.75 -17.08
N LEU A 178 -14.88 18.92 -17.38
CA LEU A 178 -15.86 19.56 -16.50
C LEU A 178 -17.14 18.74 -16.37
N ALA A 179 -17.64 18.18 -17.48
CA ALA A 179 -18.84 17.34 -17.47
C ALA A 179 -18.67 16.07 -16.60
N ALA A 180 -17.45 15.57 -16.47
CA ALA A 180 -17.11 14.44 -15.60
C ALA A 180 -17.00 14.82 -14.11
N GLY A 181 -17.07 16.10 -13.74
CA GLY A 181 -17.00 16.57 -12.34
C GLY A 181 -15.60 16.98 -11.87
N MET A 182 -14.66 17.27 -12.80
CA MET A 182 -13.37 17.88 -12.50
C MET A 182 -13.58 19.36 -12.13
N ASP A 183 -13.05 19.78 -10.98
CA ASP A 183 -13.25 21.15 -10.49
C ASP A 183 -12.18 22.13 -10.98
N LEU A 184 -10.93 21.67 -11.09
CA LEU A 184 -9.79 22.51 -11.48
C LEU A 184 -8.89 21.80 -12.50
N ILE A 185 -8.74 22.45 -13.67
CA ILE A 185 -7.86 21.95 -14.74
C ILE A 185 -6.48 22.59 -14.63
N GLN A 186 -5.46 21.75 -14.46
CA GLN A 186 -4.05 22.17 -14.37
C GLN A 186 -3.29 21.87 -15.65
N PRO A 187 -2.28 22.72 -16.06
CA PRO A 187 -2.00 24.04 -15.52
C PRO A 187 -2.97 25.11 -16.05
N GLY A 188 -3.08 26.21 -15.28
CA GLY A 188 -3.74 27.42 -15.78
C GLY A 188 -2.75 28.45 -16.38
N PRO A 189 -3.23 29.52 -17.03
CA PRO A 189 -4.64 29.80 -17.35
C PRO A 189 -5.16 28.96 -18.53
N ASN A 190 -6.44 28.59 -18.48
CA ASN A 190 -7.08 27.82 -19.54
C ASN A 190 -7.97 28.68 -20.44
N ASP A 191 -7.94 28.46 -21.76
CA ASP A 191 -8.97 28.96 -22.65
C ASP A 191 -10.26 28.14 -22.46
N MET A 192 -11.27 28.78 -21.91
CA MET A 192 -12.58 28.20 -21.61
C MET A 192 -13.67 28.61 -22.62
N THR A 193 -13.30 29.14 -23.77
CA THR A 193 -14.24 29.62 -24.80
C THR A 193 -15.19 28.51 -25.25
N ALA A 194 -14.65 27.31 -25.55
CA ALA A 194 -15.44 26.15 -25.93
C ALA A 194 -16.41 25.70 -24.83
N CYS A 195 -16.00 25.75 -23.57
CA CYS A 195 -16.87 25.39 -22.44
C CYS A 195 -18.00 26.41 -22.25
N LYS A 196 -17.73 27.70 -22.41
CA LYS A 196 -18.76 28.76 -22.39
C LYS A 196 -19.79 28.55 -23.50
N GLN A 197 -19.34 28.24 -24.72
CA GLN A 197 -20.22 27.92 -25.82
C GLN A 197 -21.04 26.65 -25.53
N ALA A 198 -20.44 25.60 -24.98
CA ALA A 198 -21.11 24.37 -24.60
C ALA A 198 -22.28 24.59 -23.61
N VAL A 199 -22.09 25.53 -22.66
CA VAL A 199 -23.16 25.94 -21.72
C VAL A 199 -24.29 26.67 -22.50
N GLN A 200 -23.95 27.61 -23.39
CA GLN A 200 -24.95 28.34 -24.15
C GLN A 200 -25.77 27.43 -25.08
N GLU A 201 -25.14 26.38 -25.59
CA GLU A 201 -25.79 25.36 -26.45
C GLU A 201 -26.48 24.23 -25.64
N GLY A 202 -26.41 24.25 -24.34
CA GLY A 202 -27.00 23.22 -23.42
C GLY A 202 -26.29 21.87 -23.42
N ARG A 203 -25.07 21.77 -23.99
CA ARG A 203 -24.23 20.56 -23.96
C ARG A 203 -23.54 20.35 -22.62
N LEU A 204 -23.15 21.43 -21.95
CA LEU A 204 -22.63 21.45 -20.59
C LEU A 204 -23.64 22.13 -19.66
N SER A 205 -24.03 21.45 -18.60
CA SER A 205 -24.98 22.00 -17.61
C SER A 205 -24.35 23.13 -16.79
N GLU A 206 -25.03 24.27 -16.66
CA GLU A 206 -24.64 25.36 -15.78
C GLU A 206 -24.52 24.88 -14.32
N LYS A 207 -25.36 23.90 -13.90
CA LYS A 207 -25.28 23.29 -12.57
C LYS A 207 -23.91 22.65 -12.34
N VAL A 208 -23.38 21.91 -13.30
CA VAL A 208 -22.03 21.27 -13.20
C VAL A 208 -20.96 22.33 -12.98
N LEU A 209 -20.98 23.45 -13.71
CA LEU A 209 -20.03 24.54 -13.48
C LEU A 209 -20.17 25.15 -12.09
N ASN A 210 -21.40 25.36 -11.63
CA ASN A 210 -21.64 25.90 -10.31
C ASN A 210 -21.14 24.96 -9.22
N ASP A 211 -21.35 23.64 -9.37
CA ASP A 211 -20.82 22.62 -8.45
C ASP A 211 -19.28 22.66 -8.40
N CYS A 212 -18.60 22.70 -9.58
CA CYS A 212 -17.14 22.82 -9.65
C CYS A 212 -16.63 24.10 -8.94
N VAL A 213 -17.25 25.23 -9.18
CA VAL A 213 -16.89 26.50 -8.53
C VAL A 213 -17.13 26.42 -7.02
N ALA A 214 -18.23 25.79 -6.59
CA ALA A 214 -18.55 25.62 -5.17
C ALA A 214 -17.46 24.80 -4.44
N HIS A 215 -17.02 23.67 -4.99
CA HIS A 215 -15.94 22.86 -4.40
C HIS A 215 -14.63 23.63 -4.28
N ILE A 216 -14.24 24.43 -5.28
CA ILE A 216 -13.04 25.26 -5.21
C ILE A 216 -13.19 26.36 -4.16
N LEU A 217 -14.35 27.02 -4.09
CA LEU A 217 -14.59 28.04 -3.06
C LEU A 217 -14.59 27.45 -1.67
N GLN A 218 -15.18 26.27 -1.47
CA GLN A 218 -15.15 25.52 -0.22
C GLN A 218 -13.71 25.22 0.18
N LEU A 219 -12.89 24.65 -0.72
CA LEU A 219 -11.47 24.38 -0.48
C LEU A 219 -10.73 25.64 0.01
N ILE A 220 -10.92 26.78 -0.67
CA ILE A 220 -10.29 28.06 -0.30
C ILE A 220 -10.74 28.50 1.10
N VAL A 221 -12.05 28.43 1.39
CA VAL A 221 -12.59 28.83 2.69
C VAL A 221 -12.02 27.94 3.79
N GLU A 222 -12.04 26.62 3.63
CA GLU A 222 -11.51 25.68 4.62
C GLU A 222 -10.03 25.89 4.91
N ILE A 223 -9.21 26.08 3.87
CA ILE A 223 -7.78 26.40 4.04
C ILE A 223 -7.64 27.68 4.85
N LYS A 224 -8.32 28.78 4.48
CA LYS A 224 -8.20 30.06 5.17
C LYS A 224 -8.72 30.02 6.59
N GLU A 225 -9.78 29.27 6.87
CA GLU A 225 -10.26 29.06 8.23
C GLU A 225 -9.29 28.25 9.07
N ASN A 226 -8.72 27.17 8.53
CA ASN A 226 -7.71 26.37 9.19
C ASN A 226 -6.46 27.22 9.49
N GLN A 227 -6.00 28.01 8.54
CA GLN A 227 -4.86 28.93 8.73
C GLN A 227 -5.10 30.00 9.82
N ARG A 228 -6.34 30.46 10.02
CA ARG A 228 -6.69 31.38 11.11
C ARG A 228 -6.69 30.71 12.48
N ARG A 229 -7.12 29.44 12.53
CA ARG A 229 -7.21 28.66 13.78
C ARG A 229 -5.87 28.12 14.24
N ILE A 230 -5.02 27.74 13.29
CA ILE A 230 -3.75 27.06 13.52
C ILE A 230 -2.63 28.08 13.32
N PRO A 231 -1.92 28.48 14.39
CA PRO A 231 -0.75 29.36 14.26
C PRO A 231 0.32 28.73 13.37
N ALA A 232 0.96 29.53 12.53
CA ALA A 232 2.14 29.07 11.80
C ALA A 232 3.26 28.78 12.81
N GLN A 233 3.85 27.61 12.68
CA GLN A 233 4.99 27.17 13.50
C GLN A 233 6.05 26.65 12.54
N TYR A 234 7.22 27.27 12.58
CA TYR A 234 8.36 26.83 11.81
C TYR A 234 9.60 26.80 12.70
N ASP A 235 10.18 25.62 12.84
CA ASP A 235 11.43 25.38 13.54
C ASP A 235 12.24 24.40 12.70
N ALA A 236 13.18 24.92 11.93
CA ALA A 236 13.98 24.14 11.00
C ALA A 236 14.73 22.99 11.67
N ASP A 237 15.27 23.21 12.87
CA ASP A 237 16.00 22.17 13.60
C ASP A 237 15.08 21.03 14.05
N ALA A 238 13.88 21.36 14.53
CA ALA A 238 12.87 20.36 14.88
C ALA A 238 12.37 19.57 13.66
N LEU A 239 12.20 20.23 12.51
CA LEU A 239 11.81 19.59 11.25
C LEU A 239 12.92 18.64 10.75
N LEU A 240 14.19 19.06 10.78
CA LEU A 240 15.33 18.24 10.41
C LEU A 240 15.49 17.02 11.35
N GLN A 241 15.30 17.20 12.66
CA GLN A 241 15.29 16.10 13.62
C GLN A 241 14.13 15.12 13.35
N THR A 242 12.96 15.63 12.96
CA THR A 242 11.82 14.79 12.60
C THR A 242 12.12 14.00 11.33
N ALA A 243 12.68 14.63 10.30
CA ALA A 243 13.12 13.94 9.09
C ALA A 243 14.13 12.84 9.40
N CYS A 244 15.15 13.13 10.21
CA CYS A 244 16.18 12.16 10.61
C CYS A 244 15.56 10.93 11.34
N ARG A 245 14.69 11.17 12.33
CA ARG A 245 13.99 10.09 13.04
C ARG A 245 13.09 9.25 12.13
N THR A 246 12.40 9.88 11.18
CA THR A 246 11.57 9.16 10.21
C THR A 246 12.42 8.23 9.35
N ILE A 247 13.62 8.67 8.93
CA ILE A 247 14.57 7.83 8.18
C ILE A 247 15.03 6.64 9.03
N GLU A 248 15.39 6.88 10.29
CA GLU A 248 15.82 5.84 11.24
C GLU A 248 14.69 4.81 11.47
N ASP A 249 13.45 5.28 11.65
CA ASP A 249 12.26 4.45 11.83
C ASP A 249 11.86 3.66 10.57
N GLY A 250 12.19 4.15 9.38
CA GLY A 250 11.93 3.51 8.09
C GLY A 250 13.15 2.75 7.52
N ALA A 251 14.32 2.83 8.16
CA ALA A 251 15.50 2.07 7.72
C ALA A 251 15.33 0.58 8.03
N VAL A 252 15.57 -0.28 7.02
CA VAL A 252 15.36 -1.73 7.13
C VAL A 252 16.70 -2.46 7.14
N LEU A 253 17.00 -3.17 8.22
CA LEU A 253 18.14 -4.06 8.30
C LEU A 253 17.76 -5.41 7.67
N LEU A 254 18.30 -5.68 6.48
CA LEU A 254 17.95 -6.87 5.70
C LEU A 254 18.81 -8.09 6.06
N LYS A 255 20.06 -7.86 6.44
CA LYS A 255 21.04 -8.90 6.80
C LYS A 255 21.96 -8.37 7.89
N ASN A 256 22.32 -9.22 8.88
CA ASN A 256 23.32 -8.86 9.89
C ASN A 256 23.99 -10.11 10.46
N GLU A 257 24.91 -10.68 9.71
CA GLU A 257 25.69 -11.83 10.13
C GLU A 257 26.95 -11.41 10.90
N ASN A 258 27.42 -12.26 11.79
CA ASN A 258 28.65 -12.06 12.57
C ASN A 258 28.69 -10.73 13.35
N THR A 259 27.52 -10.21 13.71
CA THR A 259 27.39 -8.91 14.39
C THR A 259 28.16 -7.82 13.63
N ALA A 260 27.96 -7.75 12.32
CA ALA A 260 28.64 -6.76 11.47
C ALA A 260 28.18 -5.34 11.77
N LEU A 261 26.92 -5.19 12.14
CA LEU A 261 26.31 -3.95 12.62
C LEU A 261 25.72 -4.13 14.03
N PRO A 262 25.70 -3.07 14.87
CA PRO A 262 26.31 -1.76 14.64
C PRO A 262 27.85 -1.82 14.70
N LEU A 263 28.51 -0.87 14.03
CA LEU A 263 29.97 -0.74 14.00
C LEU A 263 30.47 -0.34 15.40
N ALA A 264 31.48 -1.04 15.91
CA ALA A 264 32.11 -0.68 17.18
C ALA A 264 32.94 0.61 17.05
N GLU A 265 33.10 1.35 18.16
CA GLU A 265 33.84 2.62 18.17
C GLU A 265 35.30 2.52 17.74
N THR A 266 35.90 1.35 17.99
CA THR A 266 37.29 1.08 17.71
C THR A 266 37.55 0.58 16.28
N GLN A 267 36.50 0.29 15.50
CA GLN A 267 36.64 -0.23 14.14
C GLN A 267 37.13 0.85 13.19
N ARG A 268 38.13 0.51 12.38
CA ARG A 268 38.59 1.33 11.25
C ARG A 268 37.75 1.00 10.05
N VAL A 269 37.07 1.99 9.49
CA VAL A 269 36.08 1.82 8.45
C VAL A 269 36.56 2.45 7.15
N VAL A 270 36.42 1.73 6.04
CA VAL A 270 36.58 2.26 4.70
C VAL A 270 35.24 2.30 3.97
N PHE A 271 34.92 3.44 3.40
CA PHE A 271 33.72 3.63 2.58
C PHE A 271 34.07 3.47 1.09
N TRP A 272 33.20 2.81 0.36
CA TRP A 272 33.28 2.62 -1.09
C TRP A 272 31.95 2.94 -1.77
N GLY A 273 32.04 3.23 -3.09
CA GLY A 273 30.91 3.65 -3.91
C GLY A 273 30.70 5.16 -3.89
N ALA A 274 30.45 5.75 -5.05
CA ALA A 274 30.26 7.20 -5.22
C ALA A 274 29.14 7.72 -4.31
N ARG A 275 28.13 6.90 -4.06
CA ARG A 275 26.97 7.23 -3.20
C ARG A 275 27.30 7.40 -1.72
N SER A 276 28.52 7.03 -1.29
CA SER A 276 28.99 7.38 0.05
C SER A 276 29.21 8.90 0.24
N ARG A 277 29.43 9.64 -0.88
CA ARG A 277 29.64 11.09 -0.92
C ARG A 277 28.51 11.88 -1.57
N ASP A 278 27.74 11.22 -2.43
CA ASP A 278 26.69 11.82 -3.25
C ASP A 278 25.44 10.95 -3.16
N MET A 279 24.70 11.07 -2.04
CA MET A 279 23.51 10.27 -1.79
C MET A 279 22.33 10.72 -2.65
N LEU A 280 21.46 9.76 -3.03
CA LEU A 280 20.16 10.07 -3.61
C LEU A 280 19.24 10.61 -2.52
N GLU A 281 19.00 11.92 -2.53
CA GLU A 281 18.15 12.57 -1.53
C GLU A 281 16.69 12.66 -1.94
N CYS A 282 16.39 12.67 -3.24
CA CYS A 282 15.04 12.74 -3.79
C CYS A 282 14.98 12.03 -5.14
N GLY A 283 13.77 11.85 -5.67
CA GLY A 283 13.57 11.41 -7.05
C GLY A 283 13.72 12.56 -8.05
N SER A 284 13.48 12.27 -9.32
CA SER A 284 13.46 13.27 -10.40
C SER A 284 12.03 13.74 -10.73
N GLY A 285 11.90 14.75 -11.60
CA GLY A 285 10.62 15.30 -12.03
C GLY A 285 10.00 16.22 -10.96
N SER A 286 8.71 16.12 -10.74
CA SER A 286 7.98 16.97 -9.79
C SER A 286 8.34 16.71 -8.32
N THR A 287 9.09 15.67 -8.02
CA THR A 287 9.57 15.33 -6.67
C THR A 287 10.99 15.77 -6.41
N ALA A 288 11.66 16.37 -7.40
CA ALA A 288 12.97 16.97 -7.19
C ALA A 288 12.86 18.17 -6.24
N VAL A 289 13.72 18.18 -5.21
CA VAL A 289 13.76 19.26 -4.22
C VAL A 289 15.11 19.94 -4.31
N GLU A 290 15.07 21.23 -4.67
CA GLU A 290 16.26 22.07 -4.58
C GLU A 290 16.49 22.49 -3.13
N THR A 291 17.55 21.98 -2.53
CA THR A 291 17.94 22.30 -1.15
C THR A 291 19.43 22.65 -1.09
N ALA A 292 19.79 23.53 -0.17
CA ALA A 292 21.19 23.75 0.19
C ALA A 292 21.64 22.85 1.37
N LEU A 293 20.72 22.04 1.90
CA LEU A 293 20.98 21.12 2.99
C LEU A 293 21.27 19.73 2.39
N HIS A 294 22.51 19.33 2.43
CA HIS A 294 22.97 18.04 1.95
C HIS A 294 23.74 17.31 3.04
N SER A 295 23.56 16.01 3.13
CA SER A 295 24.38 15.17 3.98
C SER A 295 24.79 13.91 3.26
N ASN A 296 25.98 13.40 3.55
CA ASN A 296 26.45 12.12 3.05
C ASN A 296 27.01 11.26 4.18
N VAL A 297 26.92 9.96 4.01
CA VAL A 297 27.22 9.00 5.08
C VAL A 297 28.70 9.05 5.50
N LEU A 298 29.63 9.28 4.56
CA LEU A 298 31.07 9.33 4.85
C LEU A 298 31.42 10.51 5.77
N ASP A 299 30.98 11.73 5.42
CA ASP A 299 31.32 12.91 6.19
C ASP A 299 30.61 12.92 7.53
N GLU A 300 29.36 12.50 7.59
CA GLU A 300 28.63 12.38 8.86
C GLU A 300 29.22 11.30 9.78
N TYR A 301 29.65 10.15 9.23
CA TYR A 301 30.33 9.14 10.02
C TYR A 301 31.68 9.66 10.58
N ARG A 302 32.44 10.42 9.77
CA ARG A 302 33.68 11.09 10.23
C ARG A 302 33.43 12.05 11.38
N LYS A 303 32.33 12.82 11.36
CA LYS A 303 31.92 13.69 12.46
C LYS A 303 31.64 12.92 13.74
N LEU A 304 31.05 11.74 13.64
CA LEU A 304 30.67 10.91 14.79
C LEU A 304 31.83 10.09 15.37
N ARG A 305 32.73 9.57 14.52
CA ARG A 305 33.73 8.55 14.88
C ARG A 305 35.18 8.94 14.56
N GLY A 306 35.42 10.12 14.01
CA GLY A 306 36.74 10.57 13.57
C GLY A 306 37.08 10.10 12.17
N ALA A 307 38.29 9.62 11.93
CA ALA A 307 38.78 9.27 10.60
C ALA A 307 38.10 8.02 10.03
N ALA A 308 37.58 8.13 8.80
CA ALA A 308 37.20 7.02 7.94
C ALA A 308 37.83 7.23 6.55
N ALA A 309 38.41 6.17 5.96
CA ALA A 309 39.00 6.23 4.63
C ALA A 309 37.92 6.22 3.53
N PHE A 310 38.26 6.65 2.34
CA PHE A 310 37.41 6.53 1.16
C PHE A 310 38.17 5.86 0.02
N GLU A 311 37.68 4.70 -0.43
CA GLU A 311 38.24 3.89 -1.52
C GLU A 311 39.73 3.56 -1.40
N GLU A 312 40.29 3.61 -0.22
CA GLU A 312 41.68 3.26 0.07
C GLU A 312 41.73 2.02 0.93
N TRP A 313 42.43 0.97 0.46
CA TRP A 313 42.69 -0.24 1.21
C TRP A 313 43.74 0.00 2.32
N THR A 314 43.39 0.81 3.29
CA THR A 314 44.18 0.97 4.51
C THR A 314 44.00 -0.24 5.42
N ASP A 315 44.61 -0.24 6.61
CA ASP A 315 44.38 -1.29 7.61
C ASP A 315 42.94 -1.23 8.19
N ALA A 316 41.92 -1.27 7.33
CA ALA A 316 40.54 -1.21 7.73
C ALA A 316 39.99 -2.56 8.17
N ASP A 317 39.13 -2.55 9.20
CA ASP A 317 38.48 -3.74 9.75
C ASP A 317 37.16 -4.03 9.07
N THR A 318 36.52 -2.99 8.55
CA THR A 318 35.20 -3.04 7.91
C THR A 318 35.13 -2.18 6.66
N LEU A 319 34.51 -2.72 5.63
CA LEU A 319 34.14 -2.01 4.42
C LEU A 319 32.64 -1.71 4.44
N VAL A 320 32.27 -0.46 4.16
CA VAL A 320 30.88 -0.04 3.90
C VAL A 320 30.77 0.38 2.44
N TYR A 321 29.99 -0.34 1.65
CA TYR A 321 29.69 0.02 0.26
C TYR A 321 28.31 0.64 0.17
N THR A 322 28.22 1.87 -0.36
CA THR A 322 26.94 2.53 -0.61
C THR A 322 26.57 2.37 -2.08
N ALA A 323 25.50 1.64 -2.34
CA ALA A 323 24.95 1.40 -3.68
C ALA A 323 23.57 2.06 -3.82
N ALA A 324 23.23 2.49 -5.04
CA ALA A 324 21.98 3.15 -5.32
C ALA A 324 21.21 2.51 -6.48
N ALA A 325 19.90 2.74 -6.47
CA ALA A 325 19.01 2.50 -7.59
C ALA A 325 18.07 3.70 -7.74
N PRO A 326 18.42 4.67 -8.60
CA PRO A 326 17.60 5.85 -8.83
C PRO A 326 16.30 5.50 -9.54
N ALA A 327 15.31 6.36 -9.37
CA ALA A 327 14.08 6.36 -10.13
C ALA A 327 13.51 7.78 -10.18
N GLY A 328 12.50 8.00 -11.00
CA GLY A 328 11.91 9.32 -11.13
C GLY A 328 10.64 9.33 -11.95
N GLU A 329 10.03 10.49 -11.97
CA GLU A 329 8.88 10.76 -12.80
C GLU A 329 9.27 10.78 -14.29
N ASN A 330 8.38 10.31 -15.16
CA ASN A 330 8.50 10.14 -16.60
C ASN A 330 9.37 8.97 -17.08
N VAL A 331 9.95 8.18 -16.19
CA VAL A 331 10.78 7.03 -16.58
C VAL A 331 10.64 5.88 -15.60
N ASP A 332 10.31 4.69 -16.11
CA ASP A 332 10.40 3.46 -15.34
C ASP A 332 11.85 2.96 -15.32
N ARG A 333 12.20 2.16 -14.32
CA ARG A 333 13.52 1.54 -14.22
C ARG A 333 13.68 0.49 -15.33
N GLU A 334 14.87 0.42 -15.92
CA GLU A 334 15.17 -0.57 -16.96
C GLU A 334 15.35 -1.99 -16.40
N SER A 335 15.80 -2.10 -15.15
CA SER A 335 16.03 -3.37 -14.46
C SER A 335 15.97 -3.20 -12.95
N MET A 336 15.97 -4.32 -12.23
CA MET A 336 16.11 -4.34 -10.77
C MET A 336 17.57 -4.30 -10.30
N ALA A 337 18.53 -3.99 -11.15
CA ALA A 337 19.91 -3.81 -10.74
C ALA A 337 20.11 -2.51 -9.95
N VAL A 338 21.14 -2.47 -9.11
CA VAL A 338 21.73 -1.21 -8.66
C VAL A 338 22.38 -0.49 -9.85
N GLU A 339 22.75 0.78 -9.69
CA GLU A 339 23.40 1.54 -10.78
C GLU A 339 24.48 0.73 -11.48
N GLU A 340 24.54 0.78 -12.83
CA GLU A 340 25.43 -0.05 -13.66
C GLU A 340 26.91 0.09 -13.25
N GLN A 341 27.34 1.30 -12.93
CA GLN A 341 28.68 1.59 -12.44
C GLN A 341 29.02 0.89 -11.11
N ASP A 342 28.01 0.51 -10.32
CA ASP A 342 28.20 -0.14 -9.02
C ASP A 342 28.03 -1.65 -9.08
N CYS A 343 27.27 -2.21 -10.02
CA CYS A 343 26.86 -3.61 -9.97
C CYS A 343 28.05 -4.59 -9.99
N SER A 344 28.90 -4.54 -11.01
CA SER A 344 30.08 -5.39 -11.09
C SER A 344 31.18 -4.96 -10.13
N ARG A 345 31.43 -3.65 -10.00
CA ARG A 345 32.44 -3.07 -9.11
C ARG A 345 32.13 -3.42 -7.64
N MET A 346 30.90 -3.30 -7.19
CA MET A 346 30.48 -3.65 -5.84
C MET A 346 30.81 -5.10 -5.51
N THR A 347 30.42 -6.04 -6.38
CA THR A 347 30.66 -7.46 -6.19
C THR A 347 32.19 -7.76 -6.06
N ASP A 348 33.01 -7.16 -6.90
CA ASP A 348 34.46 -7.36 -6.86
C ASP A 348 35.11 -6.75 -5.62
N VAL A 349 34.67 -5.56 -5.21
CA VAL A 349 35.13 -4.88 -3.99
C VAL A 349 34.76 -5.68 -2.74
N LEU A 350 33.53 -6.17 -2.66
CA LEU A 350 33.08 -7.02 -1.54
C LEU A 350 33.89 -8.33 -1.46
N LYS A 351 34.14 -9.00 -2.61
CA LYS A 351 34.97 -10.20 -2.66
C LYS A 351 36.41 -9.93 -2.18
N GLN A 352 37.02 -8.84 -2.62
CA GLN A 352 38.37 -8.45 -2.19
C GLN A 352 38.43 -8.14 -0.68
N ALA A 353 37.42 -7.44 -0.15
CA ALA A 353 37.33 -7.17 1.29
C ALA A 353 37.25 -8.48 2.09
N LYS A 354 36.39 -9.42 1.66
CA LYS A 354 36.31 -10.76 2.30
C LYS A 354 37.66 -11.51 2.23
N GLN A 355 38.37 -11.46 1.13
CA GLN A 355 39.73 -12.08 1.02
C GLN A 355 40.73 -11.47 1.98
N LYS A 356 40.59 -10.19 2.33
CA LYS A 356 41.39 -9.49 3.34
C LYS A 356 40.95 -9.73 4.78
N GLY A 357 39.87 -10.52 5.00
CA GLY A 357 39.31 -10.79 6.31
C GLY A 357 38.48 -9.65 6.92
N MET A 358 38.09 -8.67 6.09
CA MET A 358 37.26 -7.54 6.54
C MET A 358 35.79 -7.96 6.68
N LYS A 359 35.08 -7.32 7.59
CA LYS A 359 33.62 -7.29 7.57
C LYS A 359 33.13 -6.43 6.42
N THR A 360 31.99 -6.78 5.85
CA THR A 360 31.42 -6.10 4.68
C THR A 360 29.98 -5.69 4.96
N VAL A 361 29.69 -4.43 4.76
CA VAL A 361 28.37 -3.83 4.94
C VAL A 361 27.95 -3.18 3.62
N VAL A 362 26.74 -3.45 3.17
CA VAL A 362 26.12 -2.74 2.03
C VAL A 362 25.04 -1.81 2.56
N LEU A 363 25.18 -0.53 2.24
CA LEU A 363 24.17 0.51 2.47
C LEU A 363 23.40 0.73 1.17
N LEU A 364 22.11 0.41 1.15
CA LEU A 364 21.23 0.57 0.00
C LEU A 364 20.47 1.90 0.08
N ASN A 365 20.75 2.79 -0.88
CA ASN A 365 20.08 4.06 -1.11
C ASN A 365 19.24 3.95 -2.39
N ILE A 366 18.06 3.35 -2.32
CA ILE A 366 17.31 2.82 -3.46
C ILE A 366 15.86 3.29 -3.49
N SER A 367 15.28 3.34 -4.68
CA SER A 367 13.89 3.74 -4.93
C SER A 367 12.86 2.60 -4.76
N GLY A 368 13.31 1.36 -4.73
CA GLY A 368 12.49 0.15 -4.65
C GLY A 368 13.35 -1.11 -4.67
N PRO A 369 12.76 -2.31 -4.83
CA PRO A 369 13.47 -3.57 -4.82
C PRO A 369 14.63 -3.65 -5.81
N VAL A 370 15.71 -4.35 -5.42
CA VAL A 370 16.86 -4.64 -6.27
C VAL A 370 17.23 -6.12 -6.20
N GLU A 371 17.77 -6.66 -7.30
CA GLU A 371 18.34 -8.00 -7.32
C GLU A 371 19.67 -8.05 -6.57
N MET A 372 19.87 -9.12 -5.80
CA MET A 372 20.99 -9.22 -4.86
C MET A 372 21.84 -10.47 -5.01
N ALA A 373 21.46 -11.41 -5.89
CA ALA A 373 22.07 -12.74 -5.98
C ALA A 373 23.60 -12.70 -6.17
N ASP A 374 24.12 -11.74 -6.94
CA ASP A 374 25.53 -11.68 -7.32
C ASP A 374 26.44 -11.18 -6.20
N TRP A 375 25.93 -10.30 -5.32
CA TRP A 375 26.75 -9.64 -4.31
C TRP A 375 26.36 -9.97 -2.86
N LEU A 376 25.12 -10.36 -2.60
CA LEU A 376 24.59 -10.65 -1.25
C LEU A 376 25.42 -11.73 -0.50
N PRO A 377 25.97 -12.78 -1.16
CA PRO A 377 26.81 -13.76 -0.49
C PRO A 377 28.11 -13.17 0.12
N TYR A 378 28.54 -12.00 -0.37
CA TYR A 378 29.76 -11.33 0.08
C TYR A 378 29.49 -10.18 1.07
N ALA A 379 28.24 -9.89 1.41
CA ALA A 379 27.85 -8.91 2.41
C ALA A 379 27.57 -9.60 3.76
N ASP A 380 28.20 -9.14 4.84
CA ASP A 380 27.86 -9.58 6.21
C ASP A 380 26.62 -8.86 6.75
N ALA A 381 26.45 -7.60 6.35
CA ALA A 381 25.23 -6.85 6.68
C ALA A 381 24.72 -6.04 5.47
N VAL A 382 23.41 -5.85 5.42
CA VAL A 382 22.73 -5.02 4.42
C VAL A 382 21.71 -4.13 5.13
N LEU A 383 21.89 -2.81 5.00
CA LEU A 383 21.00 -1.79 5.56
C LEU A 383 20.38 -0.99 4.42
N CYS A 384 19.05 -0.98 4.33
CA CYS A 384 18.30 -0.22 3.33
C CYS A 384 17.70 1.04 3.97
N ILE A 385 18.00 2.21 3.40
CA ILE A 385 17.45 3.50 3.84
C ILE A 385 16.53 4.14 2.80
N PHE A 386 16.25 3.45 1.71
CA PHE A 386 15.46 3.94 0.57
C PHE A 386 15.97 5.30 0.03
N ILE A 387 15.06 6.20 -0.36
CA ILE A 387 15.39 7.60 -0.72
C ILE A 387 15.07 8.48 0.52
N PRO A 388 16.10 8.93 1.24
CA PRO A 388 15.93 9.40 2.60
C PRO A 388 15.72 10.91 2.75
N GLY A 389 15.88 11.72 1.70
CA GLY A 389 15.93 13.17 1.86
C GLY A 389 17.28 13.69 2.36
N CYS A 390 17.34 14.98 2.67
CA CYS A 390 18.59 15.70 2.99
C CYS A 390 19.29 15.21 4.28
N MET A 391 18.56 14.57 5.20
CA MET A 391 19.12 14.01 6.44
C MET A 391 19.62 12.56 6.29
N GLY A 392 19.64 12.02 5.07
CA GLY A 392 20.00 10.63 4.80
C GLY A 392 21.39 10.24 5.29
N GLY A 393 22.39 11.08 5.08
CA GLY A 393 23.74 10.84 5.56
C GLY A 393 23.86 10.83 7.09
N VAL A 394 23.15 11.76 7.75
CA VAL A 394 23.10 11.84 9.22
C VAL A 394 22.47 10.57 9.79
N ALA A 395 21.30 10.19 9.31
CA ALA A 395 20.59 8.99 9.79
C ALA A 395 21.39 7.71 9.52
N ALA A 396 21.95 7.55 8.30
CA ALA A 396 22.79 6.40 7.96
C ALA A 396 24.02 6.28 8.85
N ALA A 397 24.73 7.37 9.10
CA ALA A 397 25.90 7.37 9.97
C ALA A 397 25.54 6.99 11.43
N ARG A 398 24.41 7.50 11.95
CA ARG A 398 23.91 7.17 13.29
C ARG A 398 23.50 5.70 13.41
N LEU A 399 22.81 5.16 12.38
CA LEU A 399 22.45 3.74 12.31
C LEU A 399 23.69 2.86 12.27
N LEU A 400 24.65 3.14 11.37
CA LEU A 400 25.91 2.39 11.29
C LEU A 400 26.69 2.43 12.62
N ALA A 401 26.72 3.57 13.28
CA ALA A 401 27.41 3.74 14.56
C ALA A 401 26.64 3.18 15.76
N GLY A 402 25.42 2.67 15.60
CA GLY A 402 24.58 2.16 16.68
C GLY A 402 24.05 3.24 17.63
N LEU A 403 24.01 4.49 17.19
CA LEU A 403 23.40 5.61 17.90
C LEU A 403 21.89 5.73 17.63
N ALA A 404 21.42 5.00 16.64
CA ALA A 404 20.01 4.79 16.31
C ALA A 404 19.77 3.32 15.99
N GLU A 405 18.51 2.91 16.06
CA GLU A 405 18.04 1.54 15.79
C GLU A 405 17.37 1.51 14.42
N PRO A 406 17.65 0.53 13.54
CA PRO A 406 16.89 0.34 12.30
C PRO A 406 15.50 -0.18 12.65
N GLY A 407 14.49 0.70 12.60
CA GLY A 407 13.14 0.40 13.04
C GLY A 407 12.19 -0.08 11.93
N GLY A 408 12.64 -0.09 10.67
CA GLY A 408 11.80 -0.32 9.50
C GLY A 408 11.51 -1.79 9.19
N ARG A 409 10.45 -1.99 8.43
CA ARG A 409 10.06 -3.25 7.81
C ARG A 409 9.79 -3.01 6.33
N LEU A 410 10.10 -3.99 5.47
CA LEU A 410 9.91 -3.83 4.02
C LEU A 410 8.44 -3.56 3.67
N PRO A 411 8.10 -2.43 3.05
CA PRO A 411 6.75 -2.12 2.61
C PRO A 411 6.44 -2.76 1.25
N VAL A 412 7.43 -3.39 0.63
CA VAL A 412 7.35 -4.10 -0.65
C VAL A 412 8.18 -5.38 -0.56
N THR A 413 7.74 -6.43 -1.25
CA THR A 413 8.50 -7.67 -1.38
C THR A 413 9.74 -7.45 -2.26
N PHE A 414 10.88 -8.00 -1.86
CA PHE A 414 12.07 -8.07 -2.71
C PHE A 414 12.13 -9.44 -3.37
N PRO A 415 11.79 -9.58 -4.64
CA PRO A 415 11.87 -10.85 -5.35
C PRO A 415 13.34 -11.25 -5.60
N ILE A 416 13.57 -12.52 -5.89
CA ILE A 416 14.90 -13.01 -6.28
C ILE A 416 15.24 -12.54 -7.69
N ARG A 417 14.25 -12.55 -8.59
CA ARG A 417 14.37 -12.15 -10.00
C ARG A 417 13.16 -11.36 -10.44
N TYR A 418 13.34 -10.48 -11.41
CA TYR A 418 12.26 -9.70 -11.97
C TYR A 418 11.14 -10.58 -12.58
N GLU A 419 11.51 -11.66 -13.27
CA GLU A 419 10.57 -12.58 -13.93
C GLU A 419 9.63 -13.30 -12.97
N ASP A 420 9.93 -13.30 -11.68
CA ASP A 420 9.07 -13.88 -10.64
C ASP A 420 7.97 -12.91 -10.16
N THR A 421 8.02 -11.62 -10.60
CA THR A 421 7.08 -10.60 -10.15
C THR A 421 5.65 -10.84 -10.66
N PRO A 422 4.62 -10.42 -9.90
CA PRO A 422 3.23 -10.64 -10.29
C PRO A 422 2.82 -10.00 -11.61
N ALA A 423 3.33 -8.80 -11.89
CA ALA A 423 2.97 -8.04 -13.07
C ALA A 423 3.72 -8.47 -14.34
N TYR A 424 4.82 -9.23 -14.21
CA TYR A 424 5.51 -9.78 -15.36
C TYR A 424 4.68 -10.87 -16.07
N PRO A 425 4.49 -10.89 -17.39
CA PRO A 425 5.06 -9.99 -18.41
C PRO A 425 4.15 -8.80 -18.79
N ASN A 426 3.14 -8.47 -17.98
CA ASN A 426 2.13 -7.44 -18.30
C ASN A 426 2.62 -6.00 -18.00
N PHE A 427 3.84 -5.84 -17.52
CA PHE A 427 4.46 -4.53 -17.28
C PHE A 427 5.56 -4.27 -18.32
N PRO A 428 5.65 -3.07 -18.94
CA PRO A 428 4.74 -1.93 -18.84
C PRO A 428 3.47 -2.07 -19.72
N GLY A 429 3.26 -3.20 -20.39
CA GLY A 429 2.15 -3.48 -21.29
C GLY A 429 2.56 -3.51 -22.76
N GLU A 430 1.60 -3.68 -23.67
CA GLU A 430 1.78 -3.72 -25.11
C GLU A 430 1.05 -2.56 -25.77
N GLY A 431 1.78 -1.72 -26.50
CA GLY A 431 1.22 -0.49 -27.08
C GLY A 431 0.82 0.48 -25.98
N ASN A 432 -0.48 0.74 -25.84
CA ASN A 432 -1.05 1.56 -24.79
C ASN A 432 -1.81 0.72 -23.73
N ASP A 433 -1.93 -0.58 -23.91
CA ASP A 433 -2.72 -1.45 -23.05
C ASP A 433 -1.85 -2.05 -21.95
N ALA A 434 -2.18 -1.76 -20.69
CA ALA A 434 -1.57 -2.36 -19.51
C ALA A 434 -2.59 -3.23 -18.76
N TYR A 435 -2.45 -4.56 -18.87
CA TYR A 435 -3.35 -5.50 -18.23
C TYR A 435 -2.92 -5.80 -16.80
N TYR A 436 -3.80 -5.60 -15.84
CA TYR A 436 -3.58 -5.93 -14.42
C TYR A 436 -4.00 -7.39 -14.17
N GLY A 437 -3.35 -8.30 -14.93
CA GLY A 437 -3.70 -9.72 -14.98
C GLY A 437 -3.48 -10.48 -13.68
N GLU A 438 -2.65 -9.95 -12.79
CA GLU A 438 -2.42 -10.47 -11.45
C GLU A 438 -3.65 -10.30 -10.53
N GLY A 439 -4.58 -9.43 -10.89
CA GLY A 439 -5.80 -9.18 -10.12
C GLY A 439 -5.50 -8.68 -8.71
N VAL A 440 -6.09 -9.31 -7.70
CA VAL A 440 -5.85 -8.96 -6.28
C VAL A 440 -4.54 -9.50 -5.72
N PHE A 441 -3.72 -10.15 -6.54
CA PHE A 441 -2.48 -10.81 -6.14
C PHE A 441 -1.25 -9.94 -6.41
N VAL A 442 -1.24 -8.70 -5.92
CA VAL A 442 -0.06 -7.82 -5.95
C VAL A 442 0.89 -8.19 -4.81
N GLY A 443 2.19 -8.09 -5.05
CA GLY A 443 3.25 -8.27 -4.06
C GLY A 443 3.21 -9.64 -3.36
N TYR A 444 3.40 -9.65 -2.03
CA TYR A 444 3.45 -10.86 -1.21
C TYR A 444 2.23 -11.79 -1.39
N ARG A 445 1.07 -11.24 -1.75
CA ARG A 445 -0.16 -12.01 -1.98
C ARG A 445 -0.01 -13.00 -3.12
N SER A 446 0.75 -12.61 -4.16
CA SER A 446 1.07 -13.46 -5.29
C SER A 446 2.12 -14.52 -4.94
N TYR A 447 3.24 -14.10 -4.34
CA TYR A 447 4.32 -15.02 -3.99
C TYR A 447 3.84 -16.13 -3.07
N ALA A 448 3.07 -15.78 -2.04
CA ALA A 448 2.45 -16.74 -1.13
C ALA A 448 1.52 -17.72 -1.87
N LYS A 449 0.64 -17.20 -2.76
CA LYS A 449 -0.31 -18.01 -3.55
C LYS A 449 0.39 -18.95 -4.51
N ARG A 450 1.44 -18.48 -5.17
CA ARG A 450 2.25 -19.24 -6.12
C ARG A 450 3.29 -20.12 -5.43
N LYS A 451 3.49 -19.97 -4.11
CA LYS A 451 4.54 -20.63 -3.32
C LYS A 451 5.95 -20.40 -3.88
N LEU A 452 6.21 -19.18 -4.31
CA LEU A 452 7.50 -18.76 -4.82
C LEU A 452 8.33 -18.17 -3.68
N ALA A 453 9.60 -18.59 -3.62
CA ALA A 453 10.59 -17.98 -2.72
C ALA A 453 10.89 -16.55 -3.16
N VAL A 454 11.13 -15.69 -2.19
CA VAL A 454 11.54 -14.29 -2.37
C VAL A 454 12.87 -14.04 -1.68
N GLN A 455 13.58 -12.99 -2.07
CA GLN A 455 14.82 -12.61 -1.39
C GLN A 455 14.53 -12.11 0.03
N TYR A 456 13.55 -11.21 0.15
CA TYR A 456 13.01 -10.74 1.43
C TYR A 456 11.51 -10.49 1.29
N PRO A 457 10.67 -11.03 2.20
CA PRO A 457 9.22 -10.86 2.11
C PRO A 457 8.77 -9.48 2.59
N PHE A 458 7.58 -9.08 2.18
CA PHE A 458 6.86 -7.95 2.76
C PHE A 458 6.81 -8.04 4.29
N GLY A 459 7.02 -6.92 4.95
CA GLY A 459 7.02 -6.82 6.41
C GLY A 459 8.33 -7.26 7.08
N TYR A 460 9.33 -7.73 6.32
CA TYR A 460 10.61 -8.21 6.86
C TYR A 460 11.52 -7.06 7.29
N GLY A 461 12.25 -7.27 8.37
CA GLY A 461 13.33 -6.41 8.86
C GLY A 461 13.88 -6.93 10.18
N LEU A 462 15.19 -6.74 10.38
CA LEU A 462 15.90 -7.06 11.61
C LEU A 462 16.10 -5.80 12.45
N GLY A 463 16.42 -5.97 13.72
CA GLY A 463 16.88 -4.92 14.64
C GLY A 463 18.27 -5.21 15.20
N TYR A 464 18.78 -4.29 16.01
CA TYR A 464 19.99 -4.52 16.82
C TYR A 464 19.68 -5.16 18.18
N THR A 465 18.41 -5.42 18.46
CA THR A 465 17.90 -6.08 19.65
C THR A 465 16.82 -7.08 19.26
N ASP A 466 16.52 -8.03 20.14
CA ASP A 466 15.58 -9.10 19.88
C ASP A 466 14.32 -8.94 20.75
N PHE A 467 13.19 -9.42 20.22
CA PHE A 467 11.90 -9.37 20.91
C PHE A 467 11.27 -10.76 20.99
N ALA A 468 10.62 -11.03 22.12
CA ALA A 468 9.66 -12.11 22.25
C ALA A 468 8.26 -11.53 22.00
N VAL A 469 7.51 -12.17 21.09
CA VAL A 469 6.18 -11.70 20.66
C VAL A 469 5.21 -12.87 20.72
N GLU A 470 4.10 -12.71 21.46
CA GLU A 470 3.14 -13.80 21.72
C GLU A 470 1.70 -13.27 21.68
N LEU A 471 0.76 -14.11 21.16
CA LEU A 471 -0.67 -13.87 21.34
C LEU A 471 -1.03 -14.06 22.83
N CYS A 472 -1.83 -13.13 23.37
CA CYS A 472 -2.38 -13.30 24.73
C CYS A 472 -3.57 -14.24 24.78
N GLU A 473 -4.21 -14.51 23.65
CA GLU A 473 -5.39 -15.36 23.50
C GLU A 473 -5.18 -16.35 22.34
N ASN A 474 -5.83 -17.52 22.41
CA ASN A 474 -5.67 -18.62 21.45
C ASN A 474 -6.94 -18.88 20.61
N ASP A 475 -8.00 -18.11 20.81
CA ASP A 475 -9.28 -18.23 20.10
C ASP A 475 -9.94 -16.86 20.07
N PHE A 476 -10.44 -16.46 18.90
CA PHE A 476 -11.04 -15.15 18.70
C PHE A 476 -12.44 -15.29 18.11
N ARG A 477 -13.36 -14.44 18.61
CA ARG A 477 -14.72 -14.30 18.09
C ARG A 477 -15.03 -12.84 17.81
N TRP A 478 -15.59 -12.57 16.64
CA TRP A 478 -15.93 -11.23 16.23
C TRP A 478 -17.36 -11.16 15.69
N ASP A 479 -18.26 -10.57 16.47
CA ASP A 479 -19.61 -10.27 15.98
C ASP A 479 -19.61 -8.91 15.26
N MET A 480 -19.51 -8.95 13.93
CA MET A 480 -19.52 -7.75 13.08
C MET A 480 -20.84 -6.98 13.08
N ARG A 481 -21.91 -7.54 13.68
CA ARG A 481 -23.20 -6.80 13.83
C ARG A 481 -23.10 -5.74 14.91
N THR A 482 -22.26 -5.96 15.90
CA THR A 482 -22.16 -5.14 17.12
C THR A 482 -20.81 -4.47 17.31
N GLN A 483 -19.75 -4.96 16.66
CA GLN A 483 -18.37 -4.49 16.82
C GLN A 483 -17.79 -4.03 15.50
N GLU A 484 -17.29 -2.80 15.40
CA GLU A 484 -16.61 -2.26 14.21
C GLU A 484 -15.18 -2.78 14.07
N THR A 485 -14.52 -3.09 15.16
CA THR A 485 -13.14 -3.57 15.20
C THR A 485 -12.99 -4.78 16.11
N LEU A 486 -12.05 -5.66 15.76
CA LEU A 486 -11.52 -6.68 16.65
C LEU A 486 -10.19 -6.17 17.19
N ASN A 487 -10.02 -6.17 18.51
CA ASN A 487 -8.74 -5.88 19.16
C ASN A 487 -8.05 -7.19 19.55
N VAL A 488 -6.86 -7.40 19.03
CA VAL A 488 -6.04 -8.59 19.28
C VAL A 488 -4.92 -8.23 20.25
N PRO A 489 -4.96 -8.69 21.50
CA PRO A 489 -3.91 -8.40 22.48
C PRO A 489 -2.67 -9.25 22.20
N VAL A 490 -1.54 -8.58 22.02
CA VAL A 490 -0.24 -9.21 21.77
C VAL A 490 0.76 -8.74 22.81
N ARG A 491 1.43 -9.68 23.46
CA ARG A 491 2.53 -9.41 24.40
C ARG A 491 3.82 -9.25 23.62
N VAL A 492 4.54 -8.18 23.90
CA VAL A 492 5.85 -7.89 23.32
C VAL A 492 6.84 -7.60 24.42
N LYS A 493 8.00 -8.25 24.40
CA LYS A 493 9.08 -8.05 25.34
C LYS A 493 10.40 -7.87 24.61
N ASN A 494 11.14 -6.84 24.98
CA ASN A 494 12.53 -6.70 24.53
C ASN A 494 13.41 -7.66 25.36
N ILE A 495 13.93 -8.71 24.71
CA ILE A 495 14.78 -9.72 25.35
C ILE A 495 16.28 -9.49 25.12
N GLY A 496 16.62 -8.46 24.35
CA GLY A 496 18.00 -8.08 24.08
C GLY A 496 18.55 -7.06 25.06
N SER A 497 19.70 -6.49 24.74
CA SER A 497 20.46 -5.60 25.63
C SER A 497 20.39 -4.11 25.24
N ARG A 498 19.66 -3.76 24.17
CA ARG A 498 19.54 -2.40 23.65
C ARG A 498 18.06 -1.97 23.56
N PRO A 499 17.75 -0.67 23.67
CA PRO A 499 16.44 -0.18 23.31
C PRO A 499 16.19 -0.45 21.82
N GLY A 500 14.97 -0.76 21.43
CA GLY A 500 14.61 -0.97 20.04
C GLY A 500 13.11 -0.98 19.79
N SER A 501 12.72 -1.26 18.54
CA SER A 501 11.32 -1.34 18.15
C SER A 501 11.02 -2.62 17.37
N GLU A 502 9.80 -3.13 17.58
CA GLU A 502 9.28 -4.27 16.83
C GLU A 502 7.94 -3.88 16.19
N VAL A 503 7.68 -4.44 15.00
CA VAL A 503 6.40 -4.30 14.30
C VAL A 503 5.65 -5.62 14.38
N VAL A 504 4.62 -5.65 15.20
CA VAL A 504 3.67 -6.76 15.28
C VAL A 504 2.74 -6.69 14.09
N GLN A 505 2.62 -7.77 13.32
CA GLN A 505 1.79 -7.85 12.13
C GLN A 505 0.74 -8.95 12.29
N LEU A 506 -0.51 -8.63 11.95
CA LEU A 506 -1.59 -9.60 11.91
C LEU A 506 -2.03 -9.83 10.47
N TYR A 507 -2.10 -11.11 10.11
CA TYR A 507 -2.64 -11.55 8.83
C TYR A 507 -3.86 -12.43 9.07
N ALA A 508 -4.78 -12.46 8.12
CA ALA A 508 -5.96 -13.31 8.18
C ALA A 508 -6.15 -14.12 6.89
N ARG A 509 -6.72 -15.32 7.04
CA ARG A 509 -7.16 -16.19 5.96
C ARG A 509 -8.58 -16.64 6.21
N GLU A 510 -9.43 -16.49 5.22
CA GLU A 510 -10.75 -17.13 5.19
C GLU A 510 -10.62 -18.60 4.81
N GLU A 511 -11.19 -19.52 5.61
CA GLU A 511 -11.01 -20.98 5.42
C GLU A 511 -11.82 -21.51 4.23
N LYS A 512 -12.99 -20.94 3.96
CA LYS A 512 -13.86 -21.31 2.85
C LYS A 512 -14.33 -20.06 2.11
N PRO A 513 -13.46 -19.43 1.32
CA PRO A 513 -13.81 -18.20 0.62
C PRO A 513 -14.79 -18.49 -0.52
N HIS A 514 -15.84 -17.67 -0.64
CA HIS A 514 -16.80 -17.74 -1.75
C HIS A 514 -16.18 -17.34 -3.09
N MET A 515 -15.16 -16.48 -3.06
CA MET A 515 -14.40 -16.06 -4.23
C MET A 515 -12.90 -16.27 -4.02
N LEU A 516 -12.13 -16.32 -5.11
CA LEU A 516 -10.67 -16.49 -5.02
C LEU A 516 -10.04 -15.37 -4.18
N ARG A 517 -9.31 -15.75 -3.13
CA ARG A 517 -8.63 -14.82 -2.20
C ARG A 517 -7.16 -15.15 -2.03
N PRO A 518 -6.33 -14.15 -1.62
CA PRO A 518 -4.98 -14.42 -1.15
C PRO A 518 -4.97 -15.41 0.03
N ASP A 519 -3.91 -16.20 0.14
CA ASP A 519 -3.76 -17.15 1.24
C ASP A 519 -3.63 -16.46 2.60
N ARG A 520 -3.14 -15.22 2.60
CA ARG A 520 -3.03 -14.31 3.76
C ARG A 520 -3.10 -12.87 3.29
N THR A 521 -3.76 -12.03 4.07
CA THR A 521 -3.79 -10.58 3.87
C THR A 521 -3.46 -9.88 5.18
N LEU A 522 -2.66 -8.84 5.13
CA LEU A 522 -2.42 -7.96 6.28
C LEU A 522 -3.75 -7.33 6.70
N VAL A 523 -4.10 -7.46 7.98
CA VAL A 523 -5.36 -6.95 8.52
C VAL A 523 -5.16 -5.94 9.66
N GLY A 524 -3.94 -5.83 10.16
CA GLY A 524 -3.57 -4.87 11.18
C GLY A 524 -2.10 -5.00 11.57
N TYR A 525 -1.56 -3.93 12.12
CA TYR A 525 -0.19 -3.91 12.63
C TYR A 525 -0.04 -2.86 13.74
N ALA A 526 1.01 -3.01 14.55
CA ALA A 526 1.38 -2.02 15.55
C ALA A 526 2.89 -2.02 15.75
N LYS A 527 3.48 -0.82 15.87
CA LYS A 527 4.88 -0.65 16.23
C LYS A 527 5.02 -0.40 17.74
N VAL A 528 5.92 -1.13 18.37
CA VAL A 528 6.19 -1.04 19.80
C VAL A 528 7.66 -0.68 20.02
N ARG A 529 7.93 0.28 20.90
CA ARG A 529 9.29 0.70 21.29
C ARG A 529 9.51 0.37 22.75
N LEU A 530 10.54 -0.43 23.08
CA LEU A 530 10.81 -0.92 24.43
C LEU A 530 12.29 -0.80 24.80
N ALA A 531 12.53 -0.45 26.06
CA ALA A 531 13.84 -0.55 26.68
C ALA A 531 14.22 -2.03 26.92
N PRO A 532 15.52 -2.34 27.16
CA PRO A 532 15.95 -3.69 27.48
C PRO A 532 15.18 -4.28 28.69
N GLY A 533 14.63 -5.48 28.51
CA GLY A 533 13.84 -6.17 29.52
C GLY A 533 12.42 -5.67 29.72
N GLU A 534 12.04 -4.56 29.09
CA GLU A 534 10.69 -4.01 29.16
C GLU A 534 9.71 -4.90 28.40
N GLU A 535 8.48 -5.00 28.93
CA GLU A 535 7.38 -5.80 28.37
C GLU A 535 6.11 -4.97 28.35
N THR A 536 5.31 -5.12 27.30
CA THR A 536 3.98 -4.50 27.18
C THR A 536 3.00 -5.42 26.50
N VAL A 537 1.72 -5.12 26.62
CA VAL A 537 0.66 -5.71 25.81
C VAL A 537 0.10 -4.62 24.89
N VAL A 538 0.23 -4.83 23.58
CA VAL A 538 -0.34 -3.94 22.57
C VAL A 538 -1.61 -4.57 21.99
N ASN A 539 -2.67 -3.78 21.86
CA ASN A 539 -3.89 -4.20 21.15
C ASN A 539 -3.75 -3.83 19.67
N VAL A 540 -3.58 -4.82 18.81
CA VAL A 540 -3.59 -4.61 17.36
C VAL A 540 -5.03 -4.60 16.89
N SER A 541 -5.47 -3.47 16.34
CA SER A 541 -6.85 -3.28 15.88
C SER A 541 -7.03 -3.79 14.46
N VAL A 542 -8.04 -4.64 14.25
CA VAL A 542 -8.45 -5.16 12.94
C VAL A 542 -9.81 -4.56 12.59
N SER A 543 -9.88 -3.78 11.53
CA SER A 543 -11.12 -3.16 11.07
C SER A 543 -11.92 -4.08 10.13
N LYS A 544 -13.23 -3.90 10.06
CA LYS A 544 -14.07 -4.58 9.06
C LYS A 544 -13.58 -4.32 7.62
N LYS A 545 -13.02 -3.13 7.37
CA LYS A 545 -12.52 -2.75 6.04
C LYS A 545 -11.31 -3.56 5.60
N ALA A 546 -10.46 -3.99 6.55
CA ALA A 546 -9.28 -4.80 6.26
C ALA A 546 -9.62 -6.23 5.79
N LEU A 547 -10.80 -6.75 6.15
CA LEU A 547 -11.23 -8.12 5.82
C LEU A 547 -12.20 -8.21 4.66
N ARG A 548 -12.98 -7.15 4.39
CA ARG A 548 -14.00 -7.17 3.35
C ARG A 548 -13.43 -7.43 1.97
N CYS A 549 -14.25 -7.92 1.06
CA CYS A 549 -13.94 -8.05 -0.35
C CYS A 549 -15.06 -7.44 -1.20
N TYR A 550 -14.74 -7.07 -2.43
CA TYR A 550 -15.71 -6.50 -3.35
C TYR A 550 -16.24 -7.59 -4.29
N ASP A 551 -17.54 -7.85 -4.20
CA ASP A 551 -18.20 -8.76 -5.13
C ASP A 551 -18.69 -7.98 -6.36
N ALA A 552 -18.03 -8.20 -7.49
CA ALA A 552 -18.34 -7.51 -8.74
C ALA A 552 -19.66 -7.95 -9.37
N LEU A 553 -20.19 -9.14 -9.02
CA LEU A 553 -21.49 -9.62 -9.50
C LEU A 553 -22.64 -8.97 -8.72
N LEU A 554 -22.44 -8.80 -7.40
CA LEU A 554 -23.38 -8.10 -6.53
C LEU A 554 -23.20 -6.59 -6.53
N ASP A 555 -22.12 -6.12 -7.15
CA ASP A 555 -21.69 -4.71 -7.19
C ASP A 555 -21.67 -4.04 -5.82
N LYS A 556 -21.09 -4.73 -4.82
CA LYS A 556 -21.01 -4.24 -3.43
C LYS A 556 -19.88 -4.85 -2.63
N TRP A 557 -19.52 -4.18 -1.54
CA TRP A 557 -18.68 -4.74 -0.50
C TRP A 557 -19.41 -5.84 0.28
N VAL A 558 -18.72 -6.96 0.51
CA VAL A 558 -19.19 -8.06 1.34
C VAL A 558 -18.23 -8.32 2.48
N GLN A 559 -18.81 -8.59 3.66
CA GLN A 559 -18.03 -9.00 4.83
C GLN A 559 -17.93 -10.51 4.84
N PRO A 560 -16.71 -11.08 4.93
CA PRO A 560 -16.58 -12.53 5.09
C PRO A 560 -17.07 -12.93 6.49
N ILE A 561 -17.84 -14.01 6.55
CA ILE A 561 -18.32 -14.60 7.82
C ILE A 561 -17.84 -16.05 7.91
N GLY A 562 -17.91 -16.63 9.11
CA GLY A 562 -17.51 -18.00 9.35
C GLY A 562 -16.07 -18.16 9.84
N ALA A 563 -15.48 -19.30 9.58
CA ALA A 563 -14.17 -19.68 10.10
C ALA A 563 -13.03 -18.99 9.33
N HIS A 564 -12.15 -18.37 10.08
CA HIS A 564 -10.90 -17.76 9.62
C HIS A 564 -9.73 -18.26 10.47
N THR A 565 -8.52 -18.13 9.94
CA THR A 565 -7.29 -18.25 10.71
C THR A 565 -6.63 -16.88 10.81
N LEU A 566 -6.37 -16.44 12.03
CA LEU A 566 -5.58 -15.26 12.35
C LEU A 566 -4.12 -15.68 12.57
N TYR A 567 -3.18 -14.97 11.97
CA TYR A 567 -1.74 -15.19 12.08
C TYR A 567 -1.08 -14.01 12.78
N LEU A 568 -0.30 -14.29 13.82
CA LEU A 568 0.67 -13.37 14.39
C LEU A 568 1.99 -13.56 13.66
N ALA A 569 2.59 -12.50 13.16
CA ALA A 569 3.78 -12.57 12.32
C ALA A 569 4.73 -11.37 12.52
N LEU A 570 5.98 -11.55 12.09
CA LEU A 570 6.99 -10.50 11.94
C LEU A 570 7.24 -10.15 10.46
N SER A 571 6.68 -10.91 9.54
CA SER A 571 6.62 -10.63 8.10
C SER A 571 5.55 -11.51 7.46
N ALA A 572 5.26 -11.30 6.17
CA ALA A 572 4.32 -12.15 5.43
C ALA A 572 4.71 -13.65 5.41
N GLU A 573 5.96 -14.00 5.69
CA GLU A 573 6.44 -15.39 5.74
C GLU A 573 6.87 -15.86 7.14
N ASN A 574 7.26 -14.95 8.02
CA ASN A 574 7.69 -15.30 9.38
C ASN A 574 6.49 -15.31 10.33
N ILE A 575 5.77 -16.42 10.34
CA ILE A 575 4.59 -16.65 11.19
C ILE A 575 5.03 -17.20 12.54
N LEU A 576 4.73 -16.49 13.63
CA LEU A 576 5.05 -16.87 14.99
C LEU A 576 3.97 -17.76 15.62
N ALA A 577 2.70 -17.43 15.36
CA ALA A 577 1.56 -18.14 15.90
C ALA A 577 0.35 -18.04 14.97
N GLN A 578 -0.59 -18.95 15.17
CA GLN A 578 -1.90 -18.91 14.52
C GLN A 578 -3.01 -19.21 15.52
N ALA A 579 -4.16 -18.61 15.34
CA ALA A 579 -5.35 -18.83 16.17
C ALA A 579 -6.61 -18.88 15.30
N PRO A 580 -7.60 -19.70 15.66
CA PRO A 580 -8.91 -19.65 15.01
C PRO A 580 -9.59 -18.31 15.29
N LEU A 581 -10.26 -17.78 14.27
CA LEU A 581 -11.10 -16.61 14.34
C LEU A 581 -12.46 -16.92 13.75
N MET A 582 -13.50 -16.91 14.59
CA MET A 582 -14.87 -17.05 14.14
C MET A 582 -15.51 -15.68 13.95
N ILE A 583 -15.91 -15.37 12.72
CA ILE A 583 -16.59 -14.12 12.39
C ILE A 583 -18.09 -14.37 12.24
N GLU A 584 -18.88 -13.67 13.05
CA GLU A 584 -20.34 -13.68 12.99
C GLU A 584 -20.84 -12.39 12.32
N GLY A 585 -21.88 -12.52 11.50
CA GLY A 585 -22.42 -11.39 10.76
C GLY A 585 -23.63 -11.77 9.93
N LYS A 586 -24.10 -10.83 9.11
CA LYS A 586 -25.12 -11.13 8.10
C LYS A 586 -24.49 -11.90 6.96
N ASN A 587 -25.06 -13.04 6.58
CA ASN A 587 -24.61 -13.79 5.41
C ASN A 587 -24.73 -12.93 4.14
N PRO A 588 -23.63 -12.60 3.46
CA PRO A 588 -23.69 -11.81 2.24
C PRO A 588 -24.23 -12.58 1.04
N TYR A 589 -24.25 -13.91 1.12
CA TYR A 589 -24.69 -14.85 0.10
C TYR A 589 -25.82 -15.74 0.62
N PRO A 590 -27.01 -15.19 0.90
CA PRO A 590 -28.13 -15.99 1.36
C PRO A 590 -28.51 -17.00 0.30
N LEU A 591 -28.80 -18.24 0.71
CA LEU A 591 -29.24 -19.27 -0.21
C LEU A 591 -30.55 -18.86 -0.89
N SER A 592 -30.66 -19.16 -2.19
CA SER A 592 -31.79 -18.75 -3.02
C SER A 592 -31.99 -19.73 -4.19
N GLY A 593 -32.90 -19.40 -5.08
CA GLY A 593 -33.04 -20.11 -6.36
C GLY A 593 -31.81 -20.00 -7.28
N GLU A 594 -31.01 -18.96 -7.11
CA GLU A 594 -29.77 -18.75 -7.86
C GLU A 594 -28.59 -19.55 -7.30
N SER A 595 -28.70 -20.08 -6.07
CA SER A 595 -27.69 -20.94 -5.47
C SER A 595 -27.57 -22.26 -6.23
N THR A 596 -26.33 -22.73 -6.34
CA THR A 596 -26.05 -24.02 -6.99
C THR A 596 -26.53 -25.21 -6.15
N ILE A 597 -26.77 -26.34 -6.78
CA ILE A 597 -27.09 -27.57 -6.08
C ILE A 597 -25.96 -27.93 -5.09
N GLY A 598 -24.69 -27.70 -5.45
CA GLY A 598 -23.55 -27.91 -4.56
C GLY A 598 -23.68 -27.13 -3.28
N GLU A 599 -23.94 -25.80 -3.34
CA GLU A 599 -24.15 -24.94 -2.17
C GLU A 599 -25.31 -25.40 -1.28
N ILE A 600 -26.43 -25.85 -1.90
CA ILE A 600 -27.56 -26.39 -1.15
C ILE A 600 -27.18 -27.73 -0.45
N LEU A 601 -26.42 -28.61 -1.11
CA LEU A 601 -26.02 -29.91 -0.54
C LEU A 601 -24.97 -29.77 0.56
N GLU A 602 -24.12 -28.71 0.51
CA GLU A 602 -23.16 -28.43 1.56
C GLU A 602 -23.80 -27.94 2.87
N ASN A 603 -25.03 -27.41 2.80
CA ASN A 603 -25.81 -27.00 3.98
C ASN A 603 -26.88 -28.08 4.30
N PRO A 604 -26.71 -28.91 5.36
CA PRO A 604 -27.64 -29.99 5.68
C PRO A 604 -29.08 -29.52 5.87
N ARG A 605 -29.26 -28.30 6.45
CA ARG A 605 -30.60 -27.75 6.70
C ARG A 605 -31.24 -27.24 5.40
N ALA A 606 -30.45 -26.66 4.49
CA ALA A 606 -30.93 -26.28 3.17
C ALA A 606 -31.34 -27.51 2.36
N LYS A 607 -30.50 -28.57 2.37
CA LYS A 607 -30.84 -29.87 1.76
C LYS A 607 -32.15 -30.41 2.30
N GLU A 608 -32.35 -30.40 3.61
CA GLU A 608 -33.58 -30.85 4.26
C GLU A 608 -34.81 -30.03 3.81
N ILE A 609 -34.69 -28.68 3.77
CA ILE A 609 -35.77 -27.77 3.33
C ILE A 609 -36.16 -28.09 1.88
N VAL A 610 -35.19 -28.24 0.98
CA VAL A 610 -35.45 -28.57 -0.43
C VAL A 610 -36.03 -29.98 -0.57
N ASN A 611 -35.54 -30.96 0.17
CA ASN A 611 -36.09 -32.30 0.18
C ASN A 611 -37.55 -32.34 0.70
N GLN A 612 -37.86 -31.60 1.77
CA GLN A 612 -39.25 -31.50 2.25
C GLN A 612 -40.14 -30.85 1.19
N PHE A 613 -39.66 -29.85 0.49
CA PHE A 613 -40.39 -29.13 -0.57
C PHE A 613 -40.59 -30.03 -1.82
N THR A 614 -39.62 -30.86 -2.16
CA THR A 614 -39.58 -31.68 -3.39
C THR A 614 -39.88 -33.16 -3.15
N ASN A 615 -40.40 -33.53 -1.97
CA ASN A 615 -40.63 -34.97 -1.57
C ASN A 615 -39.38 -35.85 -1.68
N GLY A 616 -38.21 -35.35 -1.29
CA GLY A 616 -36.98 -36.12 -1.21
C GLY A 616 -36.16 -36.19 -2.51
N MET A 617 -36.26 -35.17 -3.36
CA MET A 617 -35.58 -35.15 -4.66
C MET A 617 -34.08 -35.49 -4.57
N PHE A 618 -33.34 -34.90 -3.64
CA PHE A 618 -31.89 -35.15 -3.51
C PHE A 618 -31.57 -36.55 -2.96
N ASP A 619 -32.45 -37.10 -2.13
CA ASP A 619 -32.24 -38.42 -1.56
C ASP A 619 -32.60 -39.55 -2.54
N MET A 620 -33.44 -39.24 -3.55
CA MET A 620 -33.81 -40.16 -4.62
C MET A 620 -32.84 -40.14 -5.81
N MET A 621 -32.00 -39.09 -5.94
CA MET A 621 -31.05 -38.96 -7.03
C MET A 621 -29.80 -39.79 -6.78
N PRO A 622 -29.35 -40.60 -7.80
CA PRO A 622 -28.04 -41.24 -7.75
C PRO A 622 -26.92 -40.21 -7.53
N LYS A 623 -25.87 -40.64 -6.81
CA LYS A 623 -24.73 -39.78 -6.52
C LYS A 623 -24.10 -39.19 -7.78
N GLU A 624 -23.95 -39.98 -8.81
CA GLU A 624 -23.39 -39.57 -10.11
C GLU A 624 -24.23 -38.46 -10.77
N THR A 625 -25.55 -38.48 -10.58
CA THR A 625 -26.45 -37.43 -11.07
C THR A 625 -26.28 -36.16 -10.27
N LEU A 626 -26.18 -36.26 -8.95
CA LEU A 626 -25.91 -35.10 -8.09
C LEU A 626 -24.55 -34.47 -8.42
N ASP A 627 -23.50 -35.28 -8.57
CA ASP A 627 -22.16 -34.83 -8.93
C ASP A 627 -22.12 -34.07 -10.28
N PHE A 628 -22.96 -34.52 -11.24
CA PHE A 628 -23.14 -33.85 -12.53
C PHE A 628 -23.89 -32.51 -12.40
N MET A 629 -24.76 -32.38 -11.40
CA MET A 629 -25.64 -31.21 -11.22
C MET A 629 -25.12 -30.18 -10.25
N VAL A 630 -23.99 -30.42 -9.58
CA VAL A 630 -23.47 -29.49 -8.50
C VAL A 630 -23.35 -28.06 -8.89
N TYR A 631 -23.05 -27.75 -10.16
CA TYR A 631 -22.92 -26.40 -10.69
C TYR A 631 -24.19 -25.81 -11.29
N ARG A 632 -25.33 -26.58 -11.29
CA ARG A 632 -26.60 -26.10 -11.77
C ARG A 632 -27.31 -25.28 -10.70
N LYS A 633 -27.98 -24.20 -11.10
CA LYS A 633 -28.81 -23.43 -10.19
C LYS A 633 -30.03 -24.21 -9.73
N LEU A 634 -30.39 -24.04 -8.47
CA LEU A 634 -31.60 -24.70 -7.91
C LEU A 634 -32.87 -24.32 -8.71
N ASN A 635 -33.00 -23.03 -9.08
CA ASN A 635 -34.14 -22.53 -9.85
C ASN A 635 -34.28 -23.21 -11.23
N ASP A 636 -33.16 -23.45 -11.93
CA ASP A 636 -33.18 -24.10 -13.24
C ASP A 636 -33.76 -25.51 -13.15
N ILE A 637 -33.44 -26.24 -12.09
CA ILE A 637 -33.92 -27.60 -11.88
C ILE A 637 -35.36 -27.64 -11.41
N LEU A 638 -35.71 -26.80 -10.44
CA LEU A 638 -37.05 -26.77 -9.89
C LEU A 638 -38.05 -26.22 -10.90
N SER A 639 -37.73 -25.18 -11.64
CA SER A 639 -38.61 -24.58 -12.65
C SER A 639 -38.92 -25.58 -13.76
N VAL A 640 -37.92 -26.27 -14.31
CA VAL A 640 -38.12 -27.29 -15.37
C VAL A 640 -38.92 -28.51 -14.86
N GLY A 641 -38.59 -28.98 -13.66
CA GLY A 641 -39.27 -30.16 -13.07
C GLY A 641 -40.72 -29.88 -12.69
N MET A 642 -41.00 -28.70 -12.13
CA MET A 642 -42.31 -28.36 -11.59
C MET A 642 -43.28 -27.76 -12.60
N ILE A 643 -42.81 -27.17 -13.72
CA ILE A 643 -43.69 -26.60 -14.75
C ILE A 643 -44.60 -27.64 -15.40
N GLN A 644 -44.17 -28.90 -15.39
CA GLN A 644 -44.98 -30.03 -15.87
C GLN A 644 -46.16 -30.35 -14.93
N VAL A 645 -46.02 -29.98 -13.65
CA VAL A 645 -47.05 -30.24 -12.61
C VAL A 645 -47.88 -28.99 -12.37
N ILE A 646 -47.27 -27.83 -12.46
CA ILE A 646 -47.92 -26.49 -12.24
C ILE A 646 -47.66 -25.66 -13.49
N PRO A 647 -48.53 -25.74 -14.51
CA PRO A 647 -48.36 -24.98 -15.75
C PRO A 647 -48.57 -23.49 -15.60
N ASP A 648 -49.24 -23.04 -14.54
CA ASP A 648 -49.40 -21.64 -14.20
C ASP A 648 -48.08 -21.06 -13.66
N THR A 649 -47.34 -20.30 -14.50
CA THR A 649 -46.03 -19.75 -14.18
C THR A 649 -46.09 -18.75 -13.05
N VAL A 650 -47.16 -17.98 -12.88
CA VAL A 650 -47.31 -16.99 -11.79
C VAL A 650 -47.46 -17.74 -10.45
N LYS A 651 -48.28 -18.77 -10.45
CA LYS A 651 -48.47 -19.60 -9.25
C LYS A 651 -47.20 -20.39 -8.90
N LEU A 652 -46.49 -20.89 -9.89
CA LEU A 652 -45.21 -21.59 -9.73
C LEU A 652 -44.15 -20.64 -9.13
N SER A 653 -44.01 -19.43 -9.65
CA SER A 653 -43.07 -18.38 -9.12
C SER A 653 -43.39 -18.08 -7.65
N ALA A 654 -44.63 -17.91 -7.29
CA ALA A 654 -45.01 -17.62 -5.89
C ALA A 654 -44.69 -18.78 -4.94
N ILE A 655 -44.87 -20.03 -5.39
CA ILE A 655 -44.54 -21.22 -4.60
C ILE A 655 -43.00 -21.35 -4.43
N LEU A 656 -42.22 -21.13 -5.50
CA LEU A 656 -40.77 -21.17 -5.45
C LEU A 656 -40.23 -20.02 -4.58
N GLN A 657 -40.83 -18.83 -4.61
CA GLN A 657 -40.42 -17.70 -3.75
C GLN A 657 -40.54 -18.07 -2.27
N GLY A 658 -41.62 -18.76 -1.85
CA GLY A 658 -41.75 -19.21 -0.48
C GLY A 658 -40.70 -20.24 -0.05
N LEU A 659 -40.18 -21.05 -0.97
CA LEU A 659 -39.01 -21.93 -0.72
C LEU A 659 -37.74 -21.06 -0.54
N TYR A 660 -37.50 -20.10 -1.44
CA TYR A 660 -36.31 -19.25 -1.43
C TYR A 660 -36.26 -18.36 -0.20
N ASP A 661 -37.38 -17.84 0.26
CA ASP A 661 -37.47 -17.06 1.51
C ASP A 661 -37.01 -17.90 2.72
N ARG A 662 -37.42 -19.19 2.79
CA ARG A 662 -36.96 -20.11 3.85
C ARG A 662 -35.48 -20.46 3.76
N LEU A 663 -34.92 -20.53 2.54
CA LEU A 663 -33.48 -20.75 2.33
C LEU A 663 -32.68 -19.51 2.71
N ALA A 664 -33.20 -18.32 2.46
CA ALA A 664 -32.53 -17.07 2.76
C ALA A 664 -32.40 -16.78 4.27
N GLU A 665 -33.19 -17.46 5.11
CA GLU A 665 -33.11 -17.37 6.57
C GLU A 665 -31.94 -18.18 7.17
N LEU A 666 -31.29 -19.05 6.37
CA LEU A 666 -30.15 -19.88 6.78
C LEU A 666 -28.82 -19.13 6.68
#